data_fbda47ad9892c38d628e7549bf56e011
#
_entry.id   fbda47ad9892c38d628e7549bf56e011
#
_cell.length_a   1.000
_cell.length_b   1.000
_cell.length_c   1.000
_cell.angle_alpha   90.00
_cell.angle_beta   90.00
_cell.angle_gamma   90.00
#
_symmetry.space_group_name_H-M   'P 1'
#
loop_
_entity.id
_entity.type
_entity.pdbx_description
1 polymer ?
#
loop_
_entity_poly.entity_id
_entity_poly.type
_entity_poly.pdbx_seq_one_letter_code
_entity_poly.pdbx_strand_id
1 'polypeptide(L)'
;MSQDFATPSPTLAAGTTHAGFTVERAEPLPEISGCAYVMRHDTTGARVMWLACADSNKAFAISFKTSPANDTGVFHILEHSVLCGSDRFPVKEPFVHLLKSSMQTFLNALTFPDKTMYPVASTNDRDLENLMDIYLDAVLHPAIYRRQHIFEQEGWHYEVDVSRADAPLTLNGVVYNEMKGALSTPEEILINGMMRSLFGQSPYGFVSGGDPEAIPTLTYEEFLRTHERHYQLSNSYTILYGDLDIEEKLAFLGTRFDGARKGEAGEPNELPMCPARTCDLLSVPMQTTPDNACVGVAYVFATAGQRERVLAADILIDALVGSNEAPLKRAVLESGLGSDVQGYLYDGILQPCLIFELKGSKPGVARQFEKLVEDTCARLVDEGLGRDNLEASIAQAEFNLREGDFGYPDGVGLAIQAMSGWLYSDEDATSYLRYEDALAHIREGLPTGSFERLLDEAVCHNGHRCCVEVVPTTTSEDSAETRRLAEKRAELSDDELASIAAEAEALHAEQAAPDSPESLATLPHLSLSDIGEGPADPETRTVEALVPCHHHLIDAHRIDYAYWYFDLGGVSYEELPYVSVLANLLGKLDTERHSAYDLDTICEAKLGGLSFFTEVYSTDDDPLSARPKFVVGASSLSENARWLAELPAEVWGSTRLADTRRIRDILEQRRVGMEQAFIEGGHAAALSRVSSQFLASSKVSEQLGGVDFYRFLCELLDNFDARAEDLVAKLEGLRRRIFSRGNCEMSFTGDGTDLDAFWAAAGTLGLSDAPRATGALVVPEVGARAEAFVIPSNVCYVGEGMAGIPAGTSLSGAWRVAAQALSYDYLWNEVRVLGGAYGCGFRCTADSLLQFYSYRDPAVDPTVERFERAAKWIASWNPTPEELEGFIVAGVSGMDAPVKPRALGRRLDAARLSGRTPEWRRRIRTEMLQTTVDDVRALAGPLAKLGDARGMCVFGGREQIEASGLDLDACELIASRG
;
A
#
# COMPACT_ATOMS: atom_id res chain seq x y z
N MET A 1 11.38 -1.87 35.98
CA MET A 1 11.60 -0.45 36.36
C MET A 1 11.44 0.34 35.08
N SER A 2 10.33 1.06 34.96
CA SER A 2 10.11 1.97 33.85
C SER A 2 11.25 2.99 33.84
N GLN A 3 12.13 2.93 32.85
CA GLN A 3 12.93 4.10 32.50
C GLN A 3 11.93 5.09 31.92
N ASP A 4 11.55 6.08 32.72
CA ASP A 4 10.85 7.27 32.24
C ASP A 4 11.68 7.86 31.10
N PHE A 5 11.20 7.73 29.87
CA PHE A 5 11.67 8.62 28.83
C PHE A 5 11.42 10.03 29.35
N ALA A 6 12.47 10.86 29.39
CA ALA A 6 12.30 12.26 29.69
C ALA A 6 11.31 12.84 28.67
N THR A 7 10.06 12.97 29.07
CA THR A 7 9.01 13.56 28.25
C THR A 7 9.52 14.93 27.80
N PRO A 8 9.69 15.20 26.51
CA PRO A 8 10.23 16.47 26.04
C PRO A 8 9.36 17.60 26.57
N SER A 9 9.98 18.63 27.15
CA SER A 9 9.23 19.80 27.58
C SER A 9 8.98 20.71 26.40
N PRO A 10 7.73 21.22 26.23
CA PRO A 10 7.43 22.15 25.15
C PRO A 10 8.36 23.39 25.17
N THR A 11 8.88 23.74 24.00
CA THR A 11 9.76 24.92 23.82
C THR A 11 8.97 26.20 23.57
N LEU A 12 7.78 26.08 22.94
CA LEU A 12 6.84 27.20 22.75
C LEU A 12 5.77 27.14 23.84
N ALA A 13 5.41 28.30 24.38
CA ALA A 13 4.40 28.38 25.45
C ALA A 13 3.01 28.72 24.88
N ALA A 14 1.96 28.12 25.44
CA ALA A 14 0.60 28.50 25.11
C ALA A 14 0.36 30.01 25.40
N GLY A 15 -0.36 30.68 24.50
CA GLY A 15 -0.62 32.11 24.51
C GLY A 15 0.49 32.98 23.91
N THR A 16 1.61 32.40 23.43
CA THR A 16 2.65 33.17 22.70
C THR A 16 2.29 33.21 21.19
N THR A 17 2.76 34.27 20.52
CA THR A 17 2.57 34.48 19.09
C THR A 17 3.88 34.41 18.35
N HIS A 18 3.96 33.64 17.28
CA HIS A 18 5.13 33.40 16.44
C HIS A 18 4.75 33.65 14.97
N ALA A 19 5.37 34.61 14.31
CA ALA A 19 5.12 34.97 12.91
C ALA A 19 3.61 35.11 12.53
N GLY A 20 2.77 35.62 13.44
CA GLY A 20 1.32 35.77 13.23
C GLY A 20 0.47 34.55 13.58
N PHE A 21 1.05 33.55 14.21
CA PHE A 21 0.36 32.35 14.71
C PHE A 21 0.36 32.33 16.24
N THR A 22 -0.81 32.28 16.85
CA THR A 22 -0.96 32.17 18.30
C THR A 22 -0.99 30.70 18.70
N VAL A 23 -0.12 30.29 19.62
CA VAL A 23 -0.08 28.93 20.20
C VAL A 23 -1.27 28.80 21.16
N GLU A 24 -2.26 27.99 20.79
CA GLU A 24 -3.43 27.71 21.62
C GLU A 24 -3.13 26.62 22.65
N ARG A 25 -2.40 25.57 22.24
CA ARG A 25 -1.99 24.45 23.10
C ARG A 25 -0.55 24.03 22.81
N ALA A 26 0.16 23.63 23.85
CA ALA A 26 1.50 23.06 23.77
C ALA A 26 1.57 21.89 24.76
N GLU A 27 1.70 20.69 24.27
CA GLU A 27 1.61 19.48 25.08
C GLU A 27 2.64 18.44 24.68
N PRO A 28 3.23 17.73 25.68
CA PRO A 28 4.07 16.59 25.39
C PRO A 28 3.29 15.49 24.67
N LEU A 29 3.95 14.83 23.71
CA LEU A 29 3.42 13.68 22.98
C LEU A 29 4.47 12.54 23.03
N PRO A 30 4.43 11.73 24.10
CA PRO A 30 5.42 10.67 24.30
C PRO A 30 5.45 9.65 23.15
N GLU A 31 4.32 9.41 22.50
CA GLU A 31 4.15 8.46 21.40
C GLU A 31 5.06 8.76 20.21
N ILE A 32 5.47 10.03 20.03
CA ILE A 32 6.44 10.42 18.99
C ILE A 32 7.77 10.88 19.59
N SER A 33 7.99 10.67 20.89
CA SER A 33 9.15 11.20 21.62
C SER A 33 9.32 12.71 21.42
N GLY A 34 8.20 13.45 21.38
CA GLY A 34 8.14 14.86 20.99
C GLY A 34 7.04 15.65 21.68
N CYS A 35 6.65 16.75 21.03
CA CYS A 35 5.59 17.65 21.49
C CYS A 35 4.63 17.98 20.36
N ALA A 36 3.35 18.21 20.69
CA ALA A 36 2.35 18.76 19.78
C ALA A 36 2.06 20.22 20.15
N TYR A 37 2.05 21.09 19.13
CA TYR A 37 1.68 22.49 19.25
C TYR A 37 0.48 22.77 18.35
N VAL A 38 -0.65 23.15 18.94
CA VAL A 38 -1.84 23.57 18.19
C VAL A 38 -1.85 25.08 18.16
N MET A 39 -1.94 25.65 16.96
CA MET A 39 -1.79 27.08 16.70
C MET A 39 -2.92 27.56 15.80
N ARG A 40 -3.16 28.86 15.82
CA ARG A 40 -4.12 29.52 14.95
C ARG A 40 -3.49 30.75 14.30
N HIS A 41 -3.67 30.89 12.99
CA HIS A 41 -3.26 32.11 12.28
C HIS A 41 -4.20 33.26 12.61
N ASP A 42 -3.63 34.36 13.14
CA ASP A 42 -4.40 35.48 13.73
C ASP A 42 -5.29 36.20 12.71
N THR A 43 -4.86 36.24 11.43
CA THR A 43 -5.58 37.00 10.37
C THR A 43 -6.66 36.17 9.70
N THR A 44 -6.42 34.89 9.42
CA THR A 44 -7.31 34.04 8.61
C THR A 44 -8.09 33.02 9.41
N GLY A 45 -7.67 32.76 10.66
CA GLY A 45 -8.24 31.71 11.49
C GLY A 45 -7.82 30.29 11.09
N ALA A 46 -6.85 30.12 10.15
CA ALA A 46 -6.33 28.82 9.76
C ALA A 46 -5.75 28.07 10.96
N ARG A 47 -6.06 26.79 11.04
CA ARG A 47 -5.55 25.90 12.09
C ARG A 47 -4.21 25.33 11.66
N VAL A 48 -3.22 25.32 12.56
CA VAL A 48 -1.91 24.74 12.32
C VAL A 48 -1.53 23.85 13.49
N MET A 49 -1.02 22.65 13.22
CA MET A 49 -0.42 21.77 14.21
C MET A 49 1.03 21.51 13.84
N TRP A 50 1.93 21.60 14.80
CA TRP A 50 3.29 21.11 14.65
C TRP A 50 3.53 19.94 15.58
N LEU A 51 3.86 18.78 15.00
CA LEU A 51 4.32 17.58 15.69
C LEU A 51 5.85 17.60 15.70
N ALA A 52 6.40 18.20 16.76
CA ALA A 52 7.83 18.42 16.92
C ALA A 52 8.51 17.15 17.42
N CYS A 53 9.37 16.55 16.62
CA CYS A 53 10.18 15.37 16.96
C CYS A 53 11.52 15.43 16.20
N ALA A 54 12.42 14.50 16.51
CA ALA A 54 13.77 14.46 15.92
C ALA A 54 13.82 13.73 14.56
N ASP A 55 12.68 13.49 13.91
CA ASP A 55 12.66 12.83 12.61
C ASP A 55 13.13 13.78 11.50
N SER A 56 14.10 13.33 10.72
CA SER A 56 14.60 14.03 9.54
C SER A 56 13.70 13.90 8.31
N ASN A 57 12.76 12.93 8.29
CA ASN A 57 11.76 12.79 7.23
C ASN A 57 10.56 13.70 7.53
N LYS A 58 10.72 14.95 7.22
CA LYS A 58 9.79 16.01 7.55
C LYS A 58 8.56 15.93 6.68
N ALA A 59 7.39 16.30 7.21
CA ALA A 59 6.15 16.30 6.46
C ALA A 59 5.36 17.61 6.63
N PHE A 60 4.63 17.94 5.61
CA PHE A 60 3.63 18.98 5.57
C PHE A 60 2.34 18.41 4.99
N ALA A 61 1.21 18.77 5.57
CA ALA A 61 -0.11 18.47 4.99
C ALA A 61 -1.03 19.68 5.18
N ILE A 62 -1.73 20.08 4.12
CA ILE A 62 -2.88 20.97 4.23
C ILE A 62 -4.15 20.19 3.88
N SER A 63 -5.17 20.32 4.70
CA SER A 63 -6.42 19.59 4.57
C SER A 63 -7.60 20.54 4.67
N PHE A 64 -8.67 20.20 3.97
CA PHE A 64 -9.93 20.94 4.03
C PHE A 64 -11.05 20.00 4.42
N LYS A 65 -12.01 20.49 5.22
CA LYS A 65 -13.26 19.75 5.43
C LYS A 65 -14.10 19.85 4.16
N THR A 66 -14.42 18.69 3.56
CA THR A 66 -15.10 18.57 2.27
C THR A 66 -16.27 17.61 2.39
N SER A 67 -17.47 18.16 2.61
CA SER A 67 -18.69 17.37 2.83
C SER A 67 -19.45 17.21 1.51
N PRO A 68 -19.49 16.03 0.88
CA PRO A 68 -20.23 15.82 -0.37
C PRO A 68 -21.73 15.98 -0.16
N ALA A 69 -22.38 16.57 -1.16
CA ALA A 69 -23.83 16.78 -1.17
C ALA A 69 -24.59 15.82 -2.12
N ASN A 70 -23.83 15.07 -2.92
CA ASN A 70 -24.31 14.11 -3.90
C ASN A 70 -23.19 13.16 -4.33
N ASP A 71 -23.49 12.26 -5.26
CA ASP A 71 -22.55 11.24 -5.77
C ASP A 71 -21.68 11.72 -6.95
N THR A 72 -21.58 13.03 -7.25
CA THR A 72 -20.81 13.53 -8.41
C THR A 72 -19.29 13.44 -8.26
N GLY A 73 -18.80 13.13 -7.06
CA GLY A 73 -17.36 13.07 -6.80
C GLY A 73 -16.63 14.41 -6.94
N VAL A 74 -17.35 15.53 -6.77
CA VAL A 74 -16.80 16.87 -7.01
C VAL A 74 -15.51 17.16 -6.24
N PHE A 75 -15.36 16.62 -5.02
CA PHE A 75 -14.13 16.79 -4.24
C PHE A 75 -12.97 15.95 -4.74
N HIS A 76 -13.21 14.77 -5.29
CA HIS A 76 -12.21 13.96 -5.95
C HIS A 76 -11.74 14.62 -7.26
N ILE A 77 -12.68 15.12 -8.06
CA ILE A 77 -12.34 15.88 -9.27
C ILE A 77 -11.56 17.16 -8.91
N LEU A 78 -11.93 17.85 -7.81
CA LEU A 78 -11.17 19.01 -7.30
C LEU A 78 -9.78 18.62 -6.83
N GLU A 79 -9.63 17.49 -6.15
CA GLU A 79 -8.33 16.97 -5.69
C GLU A 79 -7.35 16.89 -6.84
N HIS A 80 -7.72 16.22 -7.93
CA HIS A 80 -6.91 16.12 -9.15
C HIS A 80 -6.70 17.49 -9.79
N SER A 81 -7.77 18.24 -9.99
CA SER A 81 -7.77 19.46 -10.79
C SER A 81 -6.94 20.61 -10.22
N VAL A 82 -6.89 20.77 -8.89
CA VAL A 82 -6.10 21.85 -8.28
C VAL A 82 -4.60 21.66 -8.50
N LEU A 83 -4.15 20.42 -8.68
CA LEU A 83 -2.76 20.07 -8.96
C LEU A 83 -2.37 20.24 -10.43
N CYS A 84 -3.31 20.63 -11.31
CA CYS A 84 -3.07 20.88 -12.74
C CYS A 84 -2.65 22.33 -13.05
N GLY A 85 -1.84 22.94 -12.16
CA GLY A 85 -1.28 24.27 -12.28
C GLY A 85 -2.00 25.32 -11.44
N SER A 86 -1.28 26.42 -11.21
CA SER A 86 -1.72 27.49 -10.29
C SER A 86 -1.28 28.88 -10.80
N ASP A 87 -1.59 29.92 -10.03
CA ASP A 87 -1.28 31.29 -10.39
C ASP A 87 0.23 31.55 -10.52
N ARG A 88 1.02 31.01 -9.59
CA ARG A 88 2.48 31.18 -9.57
C ARG A 88 3.20 30.10 -10.37
N PHE A 89 2.60 28.95 -10.50
CA PHE A 89 3.15 27.79 -11.19
C PHE A 89 2.23 27.36 -12.34
N PRO A 90 2.19 28.13 -13.46
CA PRO A 90 1.25 27.92 -14.56
C PRO A 90 1.71 26.78 -15.50
N VAL A 91 2.16 25.67 -14.93
CA VAL A 91 2.55 24.44 -15.60
C VAL A 91 1.35 23.50 -15.61
N LYS A 92 1.21 22.64 -16.62
CA LYS A 92 0.04 21.73 -16.72
C LYS A 92 0.05 20.64 -15.66
N GLU A 93 1.21 20.06 -15.41
CA GLU A 93 1.40 18.95 -14.48
C GLU A 93 2.59 19.19 -13.53
N PRO A 94 2.48 20.16 -12.59
CA PRO A 94 3.55 20.41 -11.61
C PRO A 94 3.92 19.16 -10.83
N PHE A 95 2.93 18.30 -10.55
CA PHE A 95 3.10 17.04 -9.85
C PHE A 95 4.11 16.11 -10.54
N VAL A 96 4.00 15.93 -11.87
CA VAL A 96 4.92 15.09 -12.64
C VAL A 96 6.34 15.68 -12.65
N HIS A 97 6.45 17.01 -12.67
CA HIS A 97 7.75 17.68 -12.58
C HIS A 97 8.41 17.44 -11.22
N LEU A 98 7.65 17.48 -10.12
CA LEU A 98 8.15 17.16 -8.78
C LEU A 98 8.61 15.71 -8.67
N LEU A 99 7.89 14.76 -9.24
CA LEU A 99 8.31 13.35 -9.27
C LEU A 99 9.68 13.15 -9.95
N LYS A 100 10.03 14.03 -10.90
CA LYS A 100 11.28 13.97 -11.66
C LYS A 100 12.46 14.72 -11.01
N SER A 101 12.22 15.61 -10.03
CA SER A 101 13.24 16.61 -9.63
C SER A 101 13.28 16.93 -8.14
N SER A 102 12.59 16.14 -7.30
CA SER A 102 12.46 16.35 -5.86
C SER A 102 13.11 15.22 -5.07
N MET A 103 13.49 15.52 -3.81
CA MET A 103 13.89 14.52 -2.81
C MET A 103 12.70 14.06 -1.96
N GLN A 104 11.49 14.17 -2.51
CA GLN A 104 10.29 13.76 -1.82
C GLN A 104 10.35 12.28 -1.40
N THR A 105 9.85 11.99 -0.23
CA THR A 105 9.60 10.63 0.27
C THR A 105 8.12 10.29 0.20
N PHE A 106 7.27 11.31 0.03
CA PHE A 106 5.85 11.18 -0.24
C PHE A 106 5.34 12.42 -0.98
N LEU A 107 4.56 12.17 -2.02
CA LEU A 107 3.93 13.19 -2.84
C LEU A 107 2.62 12.62 -3.36
N ASN A 108 1.48 13.09 -2.84
CA ASN A 108 0.15 12.66 -3.27
C ASN A 108 -0.92 13.64 -2.79
N ALA A 109 -2.18 13.39 -3.13
CA ALA A 109 -3.36 13.95 -2.53
C ALA A 109 -4.33 12.82 -2.16
N LEU A 110 -5.25 13.06 -1.24
CA LEU A 110 -6.12 12.03 -0.66
C LEU A 110 -7.52 12.59 -0.44
N THR A 111 -8.53 12.03 -1.10
CA THR A 111 -9.94 12.34 -0.85
C THR A 111 -10.57 11.28 0.04
N PHE A 112 -11.08 11.73 1.19
CA PHE A 112 -11.84 10.94 2.16
C PHE A 112 -13.33 11.30 2.10
N PRO A 113 -14.21 10.60 2.81
CA PRO A 113 -15.64 10.91 2.81
C PRO A 113 -16.03 12.32 3.28
N ASP A 114 -15.17 12.99 4.05
CA ASP A 114 -15.49 14.28 4.67
C ASP A 114 -14.30 15.27 4.70
N LYS A 115 -13.18 14.91 4.12
CA LYS A 115 -11.97 15.74 4.01
C LYS A 115 -11.17 15.44 2.77
N THR A 116 -10.44 16.44 2.27
CA THR A 116 -9.44 16.27 1.22
C THR A 116 -8.11 16.77 1.76
N MET A 117 -7.05 15.95 1.64
CA MET A 117 -5.74 16.21 2.22
C MET A 117 -4.68 16.26 1.11
N TYR A 118 -3.72 17.16 1.27
CA TYR A 118 -2.61 17.39 0.36
C TYR A 118 -1.28 17.23 1.14
N PRO A 119 -0.85 16.00 1.40
CA PRO A 119 0.38 15.72 2.15
C PRO A 119 1.60 15.59 1.26
N VAL A 120 2.73 16.10 1.75
CA VAL A 120 4.05 15.92 1.16
C VAL A 120 5.06 15.62 2.26
N ALA A 121 6.13 14.89 1.93
CA ALA A 121 7.23 14.63 2.84
C ALA A 121 8.57 14.66 2.10
N SER A 122 9.61 15.17 2.76
CA SER A 122 10.98 15.20 2.25
C SER A 122 12.00 15.18 3.39
N THR A 123 13.15 14.58 3.14
CA THR A 123 14.31 14.64 4.06
C THR A 123 15.14 15.91 3.88
N ASN A 124 14.86 16.72 2.88
CA ASN A 124 15.59 17.95 2.56
C ASN A 124 14.73 19.17 2.88
N ASP A 125 15.26 20.13 3.67
CA ASP A 125 14.52 21.31 4.11
C ASP A 125 14.09 22.22 2.98
N ARG A 126 14.97 22.43 1.98
CA ARG A 126 14.69 23.28 0.83
C ARG A 126 13.64 22.63 -0.07
N ASP A 127 13.74 21.31 -0.24
CA ASP A 127 12.75 20.54 -1.01
C ASP A 127 11.38 20.59 -0.35
N LEU A 128 11.31 20.37 0.97
CA LEU A 128 10.06 20.50 1.71
C LEU A 128 9.41 21.88 1.50
N GLU A 129 10.21 22.96 1.55
CA GLU A 129 9.69 24.32 1.31
C GLU A 129 9.21 24.52 -0.13
N ASN A 130 9.92 23.96 -1.11
CA ASN A 130 9.48 23.95 -2.51
C ASN A 130 8.14 23.22 -2.67
N LEU A 131 8.02 22.04 -2.07
CA LEU A 131 6.78 21.24 -2.08
C LEU A 131 5.63 21.99 -1.40
N MET A 132 5.88 22.59 -0.24
CA MET A 132 4.89 23.42 0.47
C MET A 132 4.42 24.59 -0.40
N ASP A 133 5.33 25.28 -1.09
CA ASP A 133 5.02 26.43 -1.92
C ASP A 133 4.11 26.07 -3.10
N ILE A 134 4.43 24.98 -3.79
CA ILE A 134 3.63 24.50 -4.92
C ILE A 134 2.26 24.04 -4.46
N TYR A 135 2.18 23.23 -3.39
CA TYR A 135 0.91 22.70 -2.89
C TYR A 135 -0.01 23.78 -2.32
N LEU A 136 0.55 24.75 -1.60
CA LEU A 136 -0.23 25.88 -1.10
C LEU A 136 -0.79 26.73 -2.22
N ASP A 137 0.01 27.04 -3.25
CA ASP A 137 -0.47 27.83 -4.39
C ASP A 137 -1.51 27.04 -5.22
N ALA A 138 -1.31 25.74 -5.37
CA ALA A 138 -2.23 24.84 -6.06
C ALA A 138 -3.61 24.82 -5.39
N VAL A 139 -3.70 24.63 -4.10
CA VAL A 139 -4.99 24.54 -3.39
C VAL A 139 -5.65 25.89 -3.16
N LEU A 140 -4.87 26.99 -3.04
CA LEU A 140 -5.41 28.32 -2.74
C LEU A 140 -5.64 29.18 -4.01
N HIS A 141 -4.89 28.95 -5.06
CA HIS A 141 -4.88 29.74 -6.29
C HIS A 141 -4.83 28.88 -7.57
N PRO A 142 -5.65 27.80 -7.67
CA PRO A 142 -5.58 26.87 -8.79
C PRO A 142 -5.92 27.51 -10.14
N ALA A 143 -5.38 26.98 -11.21
CA ALA A 143 -5.63 27.43 -12.59
C ALA A 143 -7.06 27.11 -13.08
N ILE A 144 -7.84 26.32 -12.35
CA ILE A 144 -9.19 25.88 -12.70
C ILE A 144 -10.15 27.03 -13.07
N TYR A 145 -9.94 28.23 -12.51
CA TYR A 145 -10.76 29.41 -12.80
C TYR A 145 -10.51 30.04 -14.16
N ARG A 146 -9.42 29.66 -14.82
CA ARG A 146 -8.99 30.21 -16.13
C ARG A 146 -8.94 29.18 -17.23
N ARG A 147 -8.88 27.89 -16.87
CA ARG A 147 -8.70 26.77 -17.78
C ARG A 147 -9.78 25.73 -17.53
N GLN A 148 -10.89 25.82 -18.26
CA GLN A 148 -12.00 24.87 -18.16
C GLN A 148 -11.58 23.46 -18.56
N HIS A 149 -10.64 23.32 -19.51
CA HIS A 149 -10.13 22.02 -19.94
C HIS A 149 -9.56 21.17 -18.81
N ILE A 150 -9.12 21.77 -17.69
CA ILE A 150 -8.69 21.00 -16.50
C ILE A 150 -9.88 20.17 -15.93
N PHE A 151 -11.06 20.81 -15.83
CA PHE A 151 -12.27 20.10 -15.39
C PHE A 151 -12.69 19.00 -16.37
N GLU A 152 -12.59 19.25 -17.68
CA GLU A 152 -12.94 18.29 -18.71
C GLU A 152 -11.96 17.11 -18.74
N GLN A 153 -10.67 17.37 -18.52
CA GLN A 153 -9.62 16.35 -18.44
C GLN A 153 -9.77 15.48 -17.19
N GLU A 154 -9.82 16.11 -16.02
CA GLU A 154 -9.80 15.38 -14.74
C GLU A 154 -11.18 14.84 -14.36
N GLY A 155 -12.25 15.56 -14.67
CA GLY A 155 -13.61 15.14 -14.36
C GLY A 155 -14.23 14.24 -15.42
N TRP A 156 -14.86 14.88 -16.41
CA TRP A 156 -15.51 14.16 -17.50
C TRP A 156 -15.78 15.07 -18.73
N HIS A 157 -15.83 14.45 -19.91
CA HIS A 157 -16.26 15.07 -21.16
C HIS A 157 -16.82 14.03 -22.12
N TYR A 158 -17.58 14.49 -23.14
CA TYR A 158 -18.02 13.63 -24.23
C TYR A 158 -16.96 13.56 -25.34
N GLU A 159 -16.87 12.37 -25.98
CA GLU A 159 -16.10 12.19 -27.21
C GLU A 159 -16.96 11.53 -28.30
N VAL A 160 -16.77 11.96 -29.54
CA VAL A 160 -17.41 11.36 -30.73
C VAL A 160 -16.53 11.52 -31.97
N ASP A 161 -16.39 10.46 -32.76
CA ASP A 161 -15.72 10.52 -34.08
C ASP A 161 -16.72 10.88 -35.17
N VAL A 162 -16.87 12.17 -35.45
CA VAL A 162 -17.80 12.67 -36.49
C VAL A 162 -17.41 12.28 -37.91
N SER A 163 -16.20 11.74 -38.16
CA SER A 163 -15.81 11.19 -39.47
C SER A 163 -16.58 9.91 -39.82
N ARG A 164 -17.17 9.24 -38.82
CA ARG A 164 -17.98 8.04 -38.93
C ARG A 164 -19.41 8.31 -38.48
N ALA A 165 -20.35 8.17 -39.39
CA ALA A 165 -21.76 8.48 -39.11
C ALA A 165 -22.39 7.60 -38.01
N ASP A 166 -21.82 6.42 -37.75
CA ASP A 166 -22.28 5.43 -36.77
C ASP A 166 -21.40 5.38 -35.52
N ALA A 167 -20.40 6.28 -35.38
CA ALA A 167 -19.51 6.30 -34.21
C ALA A 167 -20.33 6.51 -32.92
N PRO A 168 -20.09 5.76 -31.86
CA PRO A 168 -20.77 5.96 -30.59
C PRO A 168 -20.34 7.28 -29.94
N LEU A 169 -21.24 7.86 -29.17
CA LEU A 169 -20.88 8.87 -28.17
C LEU A 169 -20.27 8.12 -26.98
N THR A 170 -19.16 8.61 -26.48
CA THR A 170 -18.47 8.05 -25.30
C THR A 170 -18.22 9.10 -24.24
N LEU A 171 -18.01 8.65 -23.01
CA LEU A 171 -17.56 9.49 -21.90
C LEU A 171 -16.09 9.19 -21.62
N ASN A 172 -15.33 10.22 -21.33
CA ASN A 172 -13.93 10.15 -20.94
C ASN A 172 -13.63 11.16 -19.82
N GLY A 173 -12.55 10.95 -19.07
CA GLY A 173 -12.08 11.79 -17.96
C GLY A 173 -11.31 10.94 -16.97
N VAL A 174 -10.30 11.51 -16.30
CA VAL A 174 -9.41 10.75 -15.41
C VAL A 174 -10.18 10.14 -14.24
N VAL A 175 -10.89 10.96 -13.45
CA VAL A 175 -11.68 10.49 -12.30
C VAL A 175 -12.86 9.62 -12.75
N TYR A 176 -13.52 9.97 -13.85
CA TYR A 176 -14.60 9.12 -14.41
C TYR A 176 -14.12 7.70 -14.70
N ASN A 177 -13.00 7.56 -15.39
CA ASN A 177 -12.41 6.26 -15.75
C ASN A 177 -11.89 5.51 -14.52
N GLU A 178 -11.27 6.23 -13.58
CA GLU A 178 -10.79 5.66 -12.33
C GLU A 178 -11.94 5.08 -11.49
N MET A 179 -13.01 5.82 -11.32
CA MET A 179 -14.16 5.37 -10.54
C MET A 179 -14.92 4.24 -11.21
N LYS A 180 -14.97 4.23 -12.54
CA LYS A 180 -15.50 3.09 -13.30
C LYS A 180 -14.68 1.82 -13.04
N GLY A 181 -13.37 1.95 -12.90
CA GLY A 181 -12.47 0.86 -12.50
C GLY A 181 -12.61 0.47 -11.02
N ALA A 182 -12.68 1.44 -10.10
CA ALA A 182 -12.79 1.21 -8.66
C ALA A 182 -14.08 0.47 -8.30
N LEU A 183 -15.23 0.89 -8.85
CA LEU A 183 -16.52 0.24 -8.61
C LEU A 183 -16.71 -1.09 -9.36
N SER A 184 -15.64 -1.69 -9.86
CA SER A 184 -15.64 -3.02 -10.48
C SER A 184 -15.38 -4.17 -9.49
N THR A 185 -15.15 -3.88 -8.19
CA THR A 185 -14.90 -4.89 -7.17
C THR A 185 -16.13 -5.11 -6.28
N PRO A 186 -16.44 -6.37 -5.88
CA PRO A 186 -17.56 -6.66 -5.00
C PRO A 186 -17.48 -5.93 -3.64
N GLU A 187 -16.28 -5.78 -3.11
CA GLU A 187 -15.99 -5.14 -1.83
C GLU A 187 -16.39 -3.65 -1.83
N GLU A 188 -16.01 -2.91 -2.89
CA GLU A 188 -16.37 -1.49 -3.01
C GLU A 188 -17.89 -1.29 -3.17
N ILE A 189 -18.55 -2.14 -3.96
CA ILE A 189 -20.02 -2.11 -4.08
C ILE A 189 -20.67 -2.43 -2.75
N LEU A 190 -20.13 -3.39 -1.99
CA LEU A 190 -20.63 -3.77 -0.68
C LEU A 190 -20.51 -2.61 0.32
N ILE A 191 -19.33 -1.99 0.43
CA ILE A 191 -19.08 -0.86 1.33
C ILE A 191 -20.00 0.32 0.98
N ASN A 192 -20.08 0.72 -0.28
CA ASN A 192 -20.95 1.81 -0.72
C ASN A 192 -22.43 1.51 -0.43
N GLY A 193 -22.87 0.26 -0.63
CA GLY A 193 -24.20 -0.20 -0.26
C GLY A 193 -24.49 -0.09 1.25
N MET A 194 -23.53 -0.46 2.09
CA MET A 194 -23.61 -0.33 3.55
C MET A 194 -23.65 1.14 3.99
N MET A 195 -22.76 1.98 3.47
CA MET A 195 -22.70 3.40 3.81
C MET A 195 -23.98 4.13 3.37
N ARG A 196 -24.47 3.86 2.18
CA ARG A 196 -25.77 4.39 1.69
C ARG A 196 -26.93 3.92 2.56
N SER A 197 -26.92 2.68 2.99
CA SER A 197 -27.95 2.13 3.90
C SER A 197 -27.91 2.81 5.26
N LEU A 198 -26.73 2.96 5.88
CA LEU A 198 -26.58 3.54 7.22
C LEU A 198 -26.82 5.05 7.26
N PHE A 199 -26.30 5.78 6.27
CA PHE A 199 -26.22 7.24 6.33
C PHE A 199 -27.16 7.98 5.37
N GLY A 200 -27.75 7.29 4.39
CA GLY A 200 -28.80 7.82 3.50
C GLY A 200 -28.34 9.04 2.71
N GLN A 201 -28.97 10.18 2.93
CA GLN A 201 -28.68 11.44 2.23
C GLN A 201 -27.71 12.34 3.00
N SER A 202 -26.96 11.80 3.95
CA SER A 202 -25.86 12.53 4.58
C SER A 202 -24.57 12.41 3.77
N PRO A 203 -23.52 13.21 4.04
CA PRO A 203 -22.25 13.12 3.35
C PRO A 203 -21.67 11.71 3.28
N TYR A 204 -21.84 10.92 4.33
CA TYR A 204 -21.32 9.54 4.39
C TYR A 204 -22.16 8.51 3.62
N GLY A 205 -23.33 8.87 3.14
CA GLY A 205 -24.17 8.01 2.30
C GLY A 205 -23.91 8.17 0.80
N PHE A 206 -23.07 9.15 0.41
CA PHE A 206 -22.65 9.37 -0.96
C PHE A 206 -21.31 8.69 -1.26
N VAL A 207 -21.09 8.37 -2.52
CA VAL A 207 -19.78 7.87 -3.02
C VAL A 207 -18.85 9.07 -3.16
N SER A 208 -17.95 9.27 -2.20
CA SER A 208 -17.08 10.47 -2.16
C SER A 208 -16.14 10.56 -3.36
N GLY A 209 -15.70 9.42 -3.90
CA GLY A 209 -14.91 9.35 -5.12
C GLY A 209 -15.69 9.69 -6.39
N GLY A 210 -17.01 9.56 -6.35
CA GLY A 210 -17.93 9.77 -7.45
C GLY A 210 -18.52 8.48 -8.03
N ASP A 211 -19.80 8.48 -8.29
CA ASP A 211 -20.51 7.41 -8.99
C ASP A 211 -20.44 7.70 -10.50
N PRO A 212 -19.95 6.80 -11.35
CA PRO A 212 -19.89 6.98 -12.80
C PRO A 212 -21.22 7.37 -13.45
N GLU A 213 -22.36 7.03 -12.83
CA GLU A 213 -23.66 7.48 -13.28
C GLU A 213 -23.97 8.93 -12.92
N ALA A 214 -23.40 9.43 -11.82
CA ALA A 214 -23.62 10.78 -11.32
C ALA A 214 -22.56 11.78 -11.77
N ILE A 215 -21.30 11.37 -11.91
CA ILE A 215 -20.17 12.23 -12.36
C ILE A 215 -20.55 13.08 -13.58
N PRO A 216 -21.18 12.55 -14.67
CA PRO A 216 -21.53 13.33 -15.85
C PRO A 216 -22.64 14.37 -15.63
N THR A 217 -23.17 14.48 -14.44
CA THR A 217 -24.14 15.52 -14.08
C THR A 217 -23.48 16.76 -13.46
N LEU A 218 -22.20 16.67 -13.05
CA LEU A 218 -21.47 17.80 -12.48
C LEU A 218 -21.19 18.86 -13.54
N THR A 219 -21.54 20.09 -13.25
CA THR A 219 -21.27 21.23 -14.11
C THR A 219 -20.00 21.96 -13.69
N TYR A 220 -19.33 22.62 -14.65
CA TYR A 220 -18.13 23.42 -14.36
C TYR A 220 -18.42 24.57 -13.36
N GLU A 221 -19.62 25.17 -13.44
CA GLU A 221 -20.04 26.22 -12.49
C GLU A 221 -20.18 25.69 -11.07
N GLU A 222 -20.77 24.50 -10.88
CA GLU A 222 -20.89 23.86 -9.57
C GLU A 222 -19.52 23.46 -9.03
N PHE A 223 -18.66 22.92 -9.87
CA PHE A 223 -17.28 22.58 -9.54
C PHE A 223 -16.50 23.81 -9.01
N LEU A 224 -16.56 24.96 -9.69
CA LEU A 224 -15.89 26.19 -9.25
C LEU A 224 -16.47 26.71 -7.92
N ARG A 225 -17.80 26.70 -7.78
CA ARG A 225 -18.46 27.14 -6.53
C ARG A 225 -18.08 26.25 -5.35
N THR A 226 -17.92 24.96 -5.59
CA THR A 226 -17.52 24.02 -4.54
C THR A 226 -16.10 24.32 -4.04
N HIS A 227 -15.16 24.59 -4.95
CA HIS A 227 -13.83 25.02 -4.56
C HIS A 227 -13.87 26.33 -3.77
N GLU A 228 -14.53 27.36 -4.29
CA GLU A 228 -14.63 28.67 -3.65
C GLU A 228 -15.21 28.60 -2.22
N ARG A 229 -16.16 27.69 -2.01
CA ARG A 229 -16.81 27.49 -0.72
C ARG A 229 -15.94 26.72 0.28
N HIS A 230 -15.26 25.66 -0.14
CA HIS A 230 -14.62 24.71 0.78
C HIS A 230 -13.12 24.96 0.95
N TYR A 231 -12.40 25.48 -0.05
CA TYR A 231 -10.97 25.69 0.00
C TYR A 231 -10.61 27.07 0.58
N GLN A 232 -11.10 27.30 1.80
CA GLN A 232 -10.89 28.53 2.58
C GLN A 232 -9.97 28.24 3.77
N LEU A 233 -9.05 29.16 4.10
CA LEU A 233 -8.14 28.99 5.23
C LEU A 233 -8.85 28.84 6.58
N SER A 234 -10.03 29.45 6.76
CA SER A 234 -10.88 29.25 7.94
C SER A 234 -11.42 27.81 8.06
N ASN A 235 -11.45 27.06 6.94
CA ASN A 235 -11.86 25.66 6.84
C ASN A 235 -10.67 24.71 6.72
N SER A 236 -9.42 25.21 6.85
CA SER A 236 -8.21 24.43 6.67
C SER A 236 -7.62 23.90 7.98
N TYR A 237 -6.90 22.79 7.85
CA TYR A 237 -6.10 22.15 8.87
C TYR A 237 -4.72 21.90 8.29
N THR A 238 -3.70 22.56 8.83
CA THR A 238 -2.32 22.40 8.37
C THR A 238 -1.52 21.64 9.43
N ILE A 239 -0.79 20.62 9.02
CA ILE A 239 0.06 19.82 9.91
C ILE A 239 1.51 19.88 9.41
N LEU A 240 2.40 20.22 10.31
CA LEU A 240 3.85 20.18 10.16
C LEU A 240 4.40 19.07 11.06
N TYR A 241 5.36 18.30 10.57
CA TYR A 241 5.96 17.18 11.32
C TYR A 241 7.49 17.17 11.15
N GLY A 242 8.19 16.82 12.23
CA GLY A 242 9.61 16.53 12.23
C GLY A 242 10.49 17.62 12.82
N ASP A 243 11.81 17.49 12.58
CA ASP A 243 12.83 18.43 13.02
C ASP A 243 12.88 19.67 12.11
N LEU A 244 12.05 20.65 12.42
CA LEU A 244 11.84 21.86 11.64
C LEU A 244 12.31 23.11 12.38
N ASP A 245 12.89 24.07 11.66
CA ASP A 245 12.94 25.47 12.13
C ASP A 245 11.52 26.06 12.04
N ILE A 246 10.80 25.96 13.16
CA ILE A 246 9.38 26.33 13.20
C ILE A 246 9.15 27.82 12.92
N GLU A 247 10.06 28.71 13.39
CA GLU A 247 9.91 30.15 13.15
C GLU A 247 10.01 30.49 11.67
N GLU A 248 10.93 29.84 10.95
CA GLU A 248 11.05 29.98 9.50
C GLU A 248 9.79 29.46 8.79
N LYS A 249 9.31 28.27 9.17
CA LYS A 249 8.14 27.66 8.52
C LYS A 249 6.84 28.42 8.81
N LEU A 250 6.65 28.96 10.01
CA LEU A 250 5.51 29.81 10.33
C LEU A 250 5.58 31.15 9.58
N ALA A 251 6.76 31.76 9.45
CA ALA A 251 6.92 32.97 8.64
C ALA A 251 6.59 32.72 7.15
N PHE A 252 7.04 31.60 6.62
CA PHE A 252 6.71 31.14 5.29
C PHE A 252 5.20 30.97 5.11
N LEU A 253 4.53 30.19 5.98
CA LEU A 253 3.10 29.97 5.94
C LEU A 253 2.31 31.27 6.07
N GLY A 254 2.69 32.16 7.00
CA GLY A 254 2.03 33.47 7.22
C GLY A 254 2.01 34.31 5.93
N THR A 255 3.13 34.35 5.21
CA THR A 255 3.21 35.06 3.92
C THR A 255 2.23 34.49 2.88
N ARG A 256 2.05 33.17 2.83
CA ARG A 256 1.13 32.51 1.88
C ARG A 256 -0.31 32.67 2.31
N PHE A 257 -0.60 32.56 3.60
CA PHE A 257 -1.95 32.70 4.16
C PHE A 257 -2.49 34.12 4.05
N ASP A 258 -1.66 35.13 4.27
CA ASP A 258 -2.07 36.53 4.08
C ASP A 258 -2.36 36.90 2.62
N GLY A 259 -1.75 36.18 1.67
CA GLY A 259 -1.97 36.33 0.24
C GLY A 259 -3.18 35.55 -0.31
N ALA A 260 -3.78 34.66 0.49
CA ALA A 260 -4.87 33.79 0.03
C ALA A 260 -6.13 34.59 -0.33
N ARG A 261 -6.90 34.07 -1.29
CA ARG A 261 -8.21 34.62 -1.64
C ARG A 261 -9.14 34.57 -0.43
N LYS A 262 -9.81 35.69 -0.16
CA LYS A 262 -10.90 35.71 0.80
C LYS A 262 -12.18 35.38 0.05
N GLY A 263 -12.71 34.17 0.23
CA GLY A 263 -14.03 33.83 -0.24
C GLY A 263 -15.12 34.55 0.58
N GLU A 264 -16.34 34.53 0.08
CA GLU A 264 -17.50 34.90 0.90
C GLU A 264 -17.59 33.94 2.09
N ALA A 265 -18.00 34.44 3.27
CA ALA A 265 -18.22 33.56 4.41
C ALA A 265 -19.27 32.51 4.00
N GLY A 266 -18.82 31.30 3.73
CA GLY A 266 -19.70 30.21 3.29
C GLY A 266 -20.69 29.81 4.40
N GLU A 267 -21.70 29.06 4.02
CA GLU A 267 -22.56 28.37 4.99
C GLU A 267 -21.70 27.43 5.85
N PRO A 268 -22.09 27.17 7.10
CA PRO A 268 -21.36 26.24 7.95
C PRO A 268 -21.13 24.90 7.24
N ASN A 269 -19.89 24.47 7.18
CA ASN A 269 -19.51 23.15 6.67
C ASN A 269 -19.67 22.13 7.80
N GLU A 270 -20.93 21.91 8.21
CA GLU A 270 -21.25 21.04 9.33
C GLU A 270 -21.48 19.61 8.85
N LEU A 271 -20.95 18.66 9.64
CA LEU A 271 -21.20 17.23 9.47
C LEU A 271 -22.31 16.81 10.45
N PRO A 272 -23.54 16.60 9.97
CA PRO A 272 -24.64 16.26 10.85
C PRO A 272 -24.57 14.83 11.34
N MET A 273 -24.91 14.62 12.61
CA MET A 273 -25.14 13.29 13.17
C MET A 273 -26.34 12.63 12.50
N CYS A 274 -26.14 11.39 12.03
CA CYS A 274 -27.25 10.59 11.47
C CYS A 274 -27.98 9.86 12.59
N PRO A 275 -29.33 9.90 12.60
CA PRO A 275 -30.11 9.17 13.59
C PRO A 275 -30.02 7.65 13.37
N ALA A 276 -30.06 6.90 14.47
CA ALA A 276 -30.05 5.46 14.43
C ALA A 276 -31.22 4.89 13.59
N ARG A 277 -30.91 3.92 12.75
CA ARG A 277 -31.90 3.23 11.91
C ARG A 277 -31.48 1.79 11.64
N THR A 278 -32.42 0.85 11.71
CA THR A 278 -32.26 -0.51 11.24
C THR A 278 -32.75 -0.58 9.80
N CYS A 279 -31.88 -1.01 8.89
CA CYS A 279 -32.19 -1.05 7.46
C CYS A 279 -32.68 -2.43 7.04
N ASP A 280 -33.54 -2.47 6.02
CA ASP A 280 -33.87 -3.72 5.33
C ASP A 280 -32.65 -4.27 4.60
N LEU A 281 -32.66 -5.57 4.28
CA LEU A 281 -31.63 -6.17 3.44
C LEU A 281 -31.60 -5.47 2.08
N LEU A 282 -30.42 -4.96 1.72
CA LEU A 282 -30.14 -4.42 0.40
C LEU A 282 -29.39 -5.50 -0.41
N SER A 283 -29.96 -5.91 -1.56
CA SER A 283 -29.29 -6.78 -2.50
C SER A 283 -28.86 -5.94 -3.72
N VAL A 284 -27.57 -5.90 -4.00
CA VAL A 284 -26.98 -5.12 -5.09
C VAL A 284 -26.53 -6.09 -6.17
N PRO A 285 -27.11 -6.04 -7.40
CA PRO A 285 -26.64 -6.87 -8.49
C PRO A 285 -25.28 -6.37 -9.01
N MET A 286 -24.37 -7.30 -9.32
CA MET A 286 -23.07 -7.00 -9.91
C MET A 286 -22.71 -8.03 -10.97
N GLN A 287 -22.17 -7.57 -12.09
CA GLN A 287 -21.61 -8.49 -13.08
C GLN A 287 -20.29 -9.07 -12.58
N THR A 288 -20.35 -10.26 -12.04
CA THR A 288 -19.18 -11.00 -11.54
C THR A 288 -19.45 -12.49 -11.54
N THR A 289 -18.43 -13.29 -11.21
CA THR A 289 -18.59 -14.75 -11.10
C THR A 289 -19.39 -15.12 -9.84
N PRO A 290 -20.11 -16.25 -9.84
CA PRO A 290 -20.87 -16.69 -8.67
C PRO A 290 -20.06 -16.82 -7.37
N ASP A 291 -18.77 -17.13 -7.47
CA ASP A 291 -17.88 -17.28 -6.32
C ASP A 291 -17.48 -15.93 -5.68
N ASN A 292 -17.76 -14.82 -6.34
CA ASN A 292 -17.51 -13.46 -5.85
C ASN A 292 -18.70 -12.83 -5.12
N ALA A 293 -19.75 -13.61 -4.83
CA ALA A 293 -20.81 -13.14 -3.94
C ALA A 293 -20.24 -12.84 -2.55
N CYS A 294 -20.61 -11.70 -1.99
CA CYS A 294 -20.21 -11.30 -0.63
C CYS A 294 -21.39 -10.70 0.13
N VAL A 295 -21.29 -10.75 1.45
CA VAL A 295 -22.30 -10.19 2.35
C VAL A 295 -21.62 -9.36 3.43
N GLY A 296 -22.10 -8.13 3.66
CA GLY A 296 -21.64 -7.27 4.74
C GLY A 296 -22.72 -7.00 5.77
N VAL A 297 -22.38 -7.03 7.04
CA VAL A 297 -23.19 -6.48 8.13
C VAL A 297 -22.41 -5.37 8.79
N ALA A 298 -23.03 -4.21 8.99
CA ALA A 298 -22.37 -3.03 9.52
C ALA A 298 -23.20 -2.40 10.65
N TYR A 299 -22.50 -1.88 11.65
CA TYR A 299 -23.04 -1.34 12.89
C TYR A 299 -22.37 0.00 13.20
N VAL A 300 -23.12 1.09 13.27
CA VAL A 300 -22.62 2.37 13.79
C VAL A 300 -22.62 2.29 15.31
N PHE A 301 -21.45 2.40 15.94
CA PHE A 301 -21.31 2.07 17.37
C PHE A 301 -20.74 3.18 18.24
N ALA A 302 -20.15 4.22 17.63
CA ALA A 302 -19.48 5.32 18.33
C ALA A 302 -19.60 6.65 17.59
N THR A 303 -19.01 7.67 18.19
CA THR A 303 -18.64 8.93 17.51
C THR A 303 -17.12 9.08 17.51
N ALA A 304 -16.59 9.89 16.60
CA ALA A 304 -15.14 10.14 16.48
C ALA A 304 -14.51 10.66 17.79
N GLY A 305 -15.25 11.48 18.59
CA GLY A 305 -14.78 11.98 19.89
C GLY A 305 -14.68 10.89 20.97
N GLN A 306 -15.17 9.67 20.73
CA GLN A 306 -15.08 8.53 21.66
C GLN A 306 -13.84 7.64 21.36
N ARG A 307 -12.64 8.25 21.25
CA ARG A 307 -11.41 7.59 20.81
C ARG A 307 -11.13 6.26 21.51
N GLU A 308 -11.28 6.18 22.84
CA GLU A 308 -11.05 4.98 23.62
C GLU A 308 -12.01 3.85 23.21
N ARG A 309 -13.28 4.18 22.97
CA ARG A 309 -14.29 3.22 22.50
C ARG A 309 -14.00 2.71 21.11
N VAL A 310 -13.49 3.60 20.22
CA VAL A 310 -13.05 3.23 18.86
C VAL A 310 -11.87 2.26 18.92
N LEU A 311 -10.86 2.56 19.74
CA LEU A 311 -9.70 1.66 19.93
C LEU A 311 -10.11 0.32 20.56
N ALA A 312 -11.00 0.33 21.55
CA ALA A 312 -11.51 -0.89 22.14
C ALA A 312 -12.30 -1.75 21.12
N ALA A 313 -13.00 -1.13 20.17
CA ALA A 313 -13.70 -1.87 19.12
C ALA A 313 -12.72 -2.49 18.10
N ASP A 314 -11.62 -1.83 17.79
CA ASP A 314 -10.57 -2.37 16.93
C ASP A 314 -9.95 -3.63 17.56
N ILE A 315 -9.60 -3.57 18.84
CA ILE A 315 -9.14 -4.70 19.62
C ILE A 315 -10.20 -5.83 19.68
N LEU A 316 -11.47 -5.47 19.83
CA LEU A 316 -12.58 -6.44 19.85
C LEU A 316 -12.72 -7.17 18.52
N ILE A 317 -12.56 -6.48 17.39
CA ILE A 317 -12.59 -7.10 16.06
C ILE A 317 -11.49 -8.14 15.93
N ASP A 318 -10.27 -7.81 16.33
CA ASP A 318 -9.15 -8.74 16.31
C ASP A 318 -9.46 -9.99 17.17
N ALA A 319 -9.98 -9.81 18.38
CA ALA A 319 -10.40 -10.92 19.24
C ALA A 319 -11.51 -11.79 18.64
N LEU A 320 -12.35 -11.26 17.74
CA LEU A 320 -13.47 -11.99 17.11
C LEU A 320 -13.08 -12.69 15.81
N VAL A 321 -12.21 -12.09 14.99
CA VAL A 321 -11.93 -12.57 13.62
C VAL A 321 -10.44 -12.47 13.22
N GLY A 322 -9.54 -12.05 14.09
CA GLY A 322 -8.12 -11.81 13.77
C GLY A 322 -7.39 -13.08 13.32
N SER A 323 -7.78 -14.25 13.81
CA SER A 323 -7.19 -15.51 13.40
C SER A 323 -8.25 -16.56 13.02
N ASN A 324 -7.84 -17.66 12.38
CA ASN A 324 -8.76 -18.77 12.05
C ASN A 324 -9.34 -19.45 13.31
N GLU A 325 -8.72 -19.28 14.44
CA GLU A 325 -9.16 -19.80 15.72
C GLU A 325 -10.09 -18.84 16.48
N ALA A 326 -10.14 -17.58 16.07
CA ALA A 326 -11.00 -16.57 16.66
C ALA A 326 -12.49 -17.00 16.58
N PRO A 327 -13.29 -16.74 17.62
CA PRO A 327 -14.57 -17.41 17.80
C PRO A 327 -15.60 -17.16 16.71
N LEU A 328 -15.68 -15.95 16.16
CA LEU A 328 -16.61 -15.66 15.08
C LEU A 328 -16.09 -16.21 13.76
N LYS A 329 -14.80 -16.06 13.47
CA LYS A 329 -14.20 -16.61 12.25
C LYS A 329 -14.38 -18.13 12.18
N ARG A 330 -14.10 -18.83 13.27
CA ARG A 330 -14.30 -20.26 13.34
C ARG A 330 -15.77 -20.66 13.13
N ALA A 331 -16.72 -19.94 13.75
CA ALA A 331 -18.15 -20.22 13.55
C ALA A 331 -18.58 -20.06 12.09
N VAL A 332 -18.04 -19.04 11.38
CA VAL A 332 -18.31 -18.82 9.96
C VAL A 332 -17.70 -19.93 9.11
N LEU A 333 -16.46 -20.30 9.32
CA LEU A 333 -15.78 -21.38 8.58
C LEU A 333 -16.49 -22.73 8.77
N GLU A 334 -16.90 -23.04 10.00
CA GLU A 334 -17.67 -24.27 10.32
C GLU A 334 -19.07 -24.29 9.69
N SER A 335 -19.70 -23.13 9.48
CA SER A 335 -21.04 -23.01 8.93
C SER A 335 -21.09 -23.34 7.42
N GLY A 336 -19.99 -23.15 6.69
CA GLY A 336 -19.93 -23.30 5.24
C GLY A 336 -20.74 -22.26 4.45
N LEU A 337 -21.09 -21.12 5.06
CA LEU A 337 -21.81 -20.02 4.38
C LEU A 337 -20.94 -19.25 3.38
N GLY A 338 -19.65 -19.20 3.62
CA GLY A 338 -18.65 -18.56 2.77
C GLY A 338 -17.27 -19.17 2.98
N SER A 339 -16.29 -18.68 2.25
CA SER A 339 -14.91 -19.17 2.30
C SER A 339 -14.09 -18.50 3.40
N ASP A 340 -14.42 -17.26 3.78
CA ASP A 340 -13.74 -16.48 4.82
C ASP A 340 -14.65 -15.38 5.38
N VAL A 341 -14.28 -14.84 6.55
CA VAL A 341 -14.88 -13.63 7.12
C VAL A 341 -13.77 -12.67 7.54
N GLN A 342 -13.96 -11.40 7.25
CA GLN A 342 -13.12 -10.30 7.72
C GLN A 342 -13.93 -9.38 8.62
N GLY A 343 -13.28 -8.75 9.61
CA GLY A 343 -13.84 -7.69 10.41
C GLY A 343 -12.90 -6.48 10.37
N TYR A 344 -13.47 -5.30 10.27
CA TYR A 344 -12.69 -4.06 10.28
C TYR A 344 -13.54 -2.88 10.73
N LEU A 345 -12.86 -1.81 11.17
CA LEU A 345 -13.49 -0.52 11.42
C LEU A 345 -13.50 0.30 10.14
N TYR A 346 -14.64 0.93 9.86
CA TYR A 346 -14.72 2.07 8.97
C TYR A 346 -14.73 3.32 9.86
N ASP A 347 -13.53 3.77 10.22
CA ASP A 347 -13.28 4.91 11.10
C ASP A 347 -12.75 6.13 10.32
N GLY A 348 -12.29 7.17 11.01
CA GLY A 348 -11.91 8.43 10.35
C GLY A 348 -13.10 9.21 9.80
N ILE A 349 -14.33 8.85 10.19
CA ILE A 349 -15.60 9.54 9.95
C ILE A 349 -16.27 9.92 11.27
N LEU A 350 -17.26 10.85 11.22
CA LEU A 350 -17.92 11.33 12.43
C LEU A 350 -18.56 10.23 13.27
N GLN A 351 -19.13 9.21 12.62
CA GLN A 351 -19.78 8.06 13.25
C GLN A 351 -19.18 6.74 12.78
N PRO A 352 -18.09 6.27 13.42
CA PRO A 352 -17.43 5.03 13.06
C PRO A 352 -18.35 3.81 13.02
N CYS A 353 -18.08 2.92 12.07
CA CYS A 353 -18.81 1.67 11.86
C CYS A 353 -17.92 0.46 12.11
N LEU A 354 -18.48 -0.58 12.71
CA LEU A 354 -17.92 -1.92 12.82
C LEU A 354 -18.54 -2.76 11.71
N ILE A 355 -17.71 -3.41 10.89
CA ILE A 355 -18.13 -4.18 9.71
C ILE A 355 -17.63 -5.61 9.82
N PHE A 356 -18.51 -6.56 9.49
CA PHE A 356 -18.14 -7.96 9.21
C PHE A 356 -18.53 -8.29 7.77
N GLU A 357 -17.57 -8.81 7.01
CA GLU A 357 -17.71 -9.14 5.61
C GLU A 357 -17.48 -10.64 5.38
N LEU A 358 -18.47 -11.32 4.84
CA LEU A 358 -18.40 -12.72 4.41
C LEU A 358 -17.96 -12.78 2.95
N LYS A 359 -16.83 -13.42 2.68
CA LYS A 359 -16.26 -13.60 1.33
C LYS A 359 -16.58 -14.97 0.73
N GLY A 360 -16.67 -15.01 -0.60
CA GLY A 360 -16.89 -16.26 -1.32
C GLY A 360 -18.19 -16.97 -0.90
N SER A 361 -19.25 -16.19 -0.69
CA SER A 361 -20.55 -16.69 -0.27
C SER A 361 -21.40 -17.14 -1.47
N LYS A 362 -22.46 -17.89 -1.19
CA LYS A 362 -23.51 -18.14 -2.18
C LYS A 362 -24.58 -17.05 -2.09
N PRO A 363 -25.23 -16.68 -3.23
CA PRO A 363 -26.33 -15.73 -3.16
C PRO A 363 -27.47 -16.20 -2.25
N GLY A 364 -28.08 -15.26 -1.50
CA GLY A 364 -29.23 -15.54 -0.62
C GLY A 364 -28.89 -16.03 0.79
N VAL A 365 -27.62 -15.97 1.22
CA VAL A 365 -27.20 -16.35 2.57
C VAL A 365 -27.15 -15.17 3.54
N ALA A 366 -27.43 -13.95 3.11
CA ALA A 366 -27.26 -12.73 3.89
C ALA A 366 -27.92 -12.80 5.28
N ARG A 367 -29.20 -13.21 5.35
CA ARG A 367 -29.90 -13.33 6.65
C ARG A 367 -29.37 -14.46 7.52
N GLN A 368 -28.76 -15.49 6.92
CA GLN A 368 -28.15 -16.57 7.68
C GLN A 368 -26.83 -16.09 8.28
N PHE A 369 -26.07 -15.32 7.54
CA PHE A 369 -24.82 -14.71 8.01
C PHE A 369 -25.08 -13.67 9.10
N GLU A 370 -26.01 -12.73 8.89
CA GLU A 370 -26.40 -11.75 9.92
C GLU A 370 -26.79 -12.44 11.22
N LYS A 371 -27.63 -13.47 11.13
CA LYS A 371 -28.04 -14.26 12.31
C LYS A 371 -26.87 -14.99 12.96
N LEU A 372 -25.95 -15.56 12.18
CA LEU A 372 -24.76 -16.24 12.72
C LEU A 372 -23.87 -15.28 13.50
N VAL A 373 -23.65 -14.05 12.98
CA VAL A 373 -22.92 -13.00 13.68
C VAL A 373 -23.61 -12.64 14.99
N GLU A 374 -24.92 -12.34 14.96
CA GLU A 374 -25.68 -11.98 16.16
C GLU A 374 -25.71 -13.11 17.21
N ASP A 375 -26.02 -14.34 16.80
CA ASP A 375 -26.08 -15.51 17.71
C ASP A 375 -24.70 -15.78 18.34
N THR A 376 -23.62 -15.66 17.58
CA THR A 376 -22.26 -15.87 18.06
C THR A 376 -21.86 -14.77 19.04
N CYS A 377 -22.12 -13.50 18.71
CA CYS A 377 -21.83 -12.37 19.58
C CYS A 377 -22.64 -12.45 20.87
N ALA A 378 -23.94 -12.77 20.81
CA ALA A 378 -24.78 -12.93 22.01
C ALA A 378 -24.27 -14.03 22.92
N ARG A 379 -23.85 -15.16 22.35
CA ARG A 379 -23.23 -16.27 23.14
C ARG A 379 -21.95 -15.81 23.82
N LEU A 380 -21.08 -15.03 23.12
CA LEU A 380 -19.84 -14.51 23.69
C LEU A 380 -20.09 -13.45 24.78
N VAL A 381 -21.15 -12.67 24.67
CA VAL A 381 -21.59 -11.78 25.76
C VAL A 381 -21.96 -12.57 27.02
N ASP A 382 -22.68 -13.68 26.86
CA ASP A 382 -23.12 -14.52 27.99
C ASP A 382 -22.00 -15.39 28.60
N GLU A 383 -21.13 -15.98 27.76
CA GLU A 383 -20.07 -16.92 28.15
C GLU A 383 -18.73 -16.23 28.46
N GLY A 384 -18.53 -14.98 27.96
CA GLY A 384 -17.28 -14.25 28.01
C GLY A 384 -16.41 -14.47 26.76
N LEU A 385 -15.64 -13.42 26.39
CA LEU A 385 -14.70 -13.43 25.25
C LEU A 385 -13.40 -14.19 25.52
N GLY A 386 -13.14 -14.56 26.77
CA GLY A 386 -11.88 -15.14 27.16
C GLY A 386 -10.80 -14.10 27.45
N ARG A 387 -10.33 -14.07 28.69
CA ARG A 387 -9.38 -13.05 29.14
C ARG A 387 -8.06 -13.11 28.36
N ASP A 388 -7.52 -14.31 28.17
CA ASP A 388 -6.22 -14.51 27.51
C ASP A 388 -6.27 -14.03 26.04
N ASN A 389 -7.39 -14.26 25.34
CA ASN A 389 -7.62 -13.79 23.99
C ASN A 389 -7.65 -12.24 23.92
N LEU A 390 -8.39 -11.59 24.83
CA LEU A 390 -8.44 -10.13 24.89
C LEU A 390 -7.08 -9.51 25.27
N GLU A 391 -6.33 -10.11 26.22
CA GLU A 391 -4.98 -9.66 26.56
C GLU A 391 -4.03 -9.80 25.36
N ALA A 392 -4.19 -10.82 24.52
CA ALA A 392 -3.44 -11.03 23.30
C ALA A 392 -3.75 -9.95 22.25
N SER A 393 -5.02 -9.69 21.97
CA SER A 393 -5.44 -8.64 21.04
C SER A 393 -5.03 -7.23 21.49
N ILE A 394 -5.06 -6.96 22.81
CA ILE A 394 -4.52 -5.68 23.35
C ILE A 394 -3.01 -5.58 23.13
N ALA A 395 -2.26 -6.66 23.33
CA ALA A 395 -0.81 -6.67 23.12
C ALA A 395 -0.47 -6.46 21.64
N GLN A 396 -1.24 -7.06 20.74
CA GLN A 396 -1.09 -6.87 19.30
C GLN A 396 -1.40 -5.44 18.87
N ALA A 397 -2.49 -4.86 19.38
CA ALA A 397 -2.83 -3.45 19.12
C ALA A 397 -1.72 -2.50 19.64
N GLU A 398 -1.19 -2.74 20.84
CA GLU A 398 -0.07 -1.96 21.36
C GLU A 398 1.17 -2.07 20.49
N PHE A 399 1.52 -3.29 20.05
CA PHE A 399 2.64 -3.51 19.16
C PHE A 399 2.48 -2.72 17.85
N ASN A 400 1.31 -2.84 17.20
CA ASN A 400 1.02 -2.16 15.93
C ASN A 400 1.08 -0.62 16.06
N LEU A 401 0.53 -0.08 17.15
CA LEU A 401 0.57 1.36 17.43
C LEU A 401 2.00 1.87 17.68
N ARG A 402 2.86 1.08 18.34
CA ARG A 402 4.27 1.42 18.56
C ARG A 402 5.13 1.25 17.31
N GLU A 403 4.91 0.18 16.52
CA GLU A 403 5.61 -0.02 15.24
C GLU A 403 5.29 1.11 14.26
N GLY A 404 4.05 1.62 14.30
CA GLY A 404 3.62 2.78 13.53
C GLY A 404 3.74 2.58 12.02
N ASP A 405 3.62 1.34 11.52
CA ASP A 405 3.67 1.05 10.09
C ASP A 405 2.30 1.29 9.45
N PHE A 406 2.03 2.53 9.09
CA PHE A 406 0.77 2.98 8.49
C PHE A 406 0.76 2.90 6.95
N GLY A 407 1.80 2.35 6.33
CA GLY A 407 1.97 2.36 4.87
C GLY A 407 2.38 3.74 4.30
N TYR A 408 2.61 4.73 5.17
CA TYR A 408 3.02 6.10 4.85
C TYR A 408 4.26 6.49 5.66
N PRO A 409 5.02 7.54 5.23
CA PRO A 409 5.95 8.21 6.14
C PRO A 409 5.25 8.65 7.43
N ASP A 410 5.95 8.60 8.56
CA ASP A 410 5.37 8.84 9.89
C ASP A 410 4.59 10.15 9.98
N GLY A 411 5.15 11.24 9.48
CA GLY A 411 4.46 12.53 9.49
C GLY A 411 3.17 12.55 8.69
N VAL A 412 3.08 11.80 7.60
CA VAL A 412 1.86 11.68 6.80
C VAL A 412 0.83 10.81 7.50
N GLY A 413 1.24 9.65 8.02
CA GLY A 413 0.35 8.76 8.77
C GLY A 413 -0.23 9.43 10.02
N LEU A 414 0.61 10.14 10.79
CA LEU A 414 0.18 10.90 11.96
C LEU A 414 -0.74 12.08 11.59
N ALA A 415 -0.53 12.72 10.43
CA ALA A 415 -1.43 13.75 9.94
C ALA A 415 -2.83 13.19 9.64
N ILE A 416 -2.92 12.03 9.00
CA ILE A 416 -4.19 11.33 8.75
C ILE A 416 -4.87 10.98 10.08
N GLN A 417 -4.12 10.43 11.04
CA GLN A 417 -4.66 10.08 12.36
C GLN A 417 -5.16 11.31 13.13
N ALA A 418 -4.41 12.41 13.16
CA ALA A 418 -4.83 13.65 13.81
C ALA A 418 -6.17 14.14 13.26
N MET A 419 -6.37 14.05 11.96
CA MET A 419 -7.62 14.47 11.31
C MET A 419 -8.81 13.59 11.69
N SER A 420 -8.63 12.38 12.18
CA SER A 420 -9.72 11.51 12.66
C SER A 420 -10.42 12.02 13.93
N GLY A 421 -9.80 12.95 14.65
CA GLY A 421 -10.40 13.67 15.79
C GLY A 421 -10.57 15.16 15.50
N TRP A 422 -9.49 15.80 15.03
CA TRP A 422 -9.42 17.26 14.88
C TRP A 422 -10.45 17.85 13.91
N LEU A 423 -10.81 17.09 12.88
CA LEU A 423 -11.81 17.51 11.91
C LEU A 423 -13.18 17.83 12.57
N TYR A 424 -13.52 17.14 13.65
CA TYR A 424 -14.82 17.20 14.30
C TYR A 424 -14.81 18.10 15.55
N SER A 425 -13.67 18.24 16.21
CA SER A 425 -13.52 19.04 17.42
C SER A 425 -12.10 19.57 17.56
N ASP A 426 -11.93 20.88 17.78
CA ASP A 426 -10.62 21.47 18.09
C ASP A 426 -10.04 20.92 19.42
N GLU A 427 -10.89 20.41 20.33
CA GLU A 427 -10.47 19.77 21.58
C GLU A 427 -9.80 18.40 21.35
N ASP A 428 -10.20 17.71 20.30
CA ASP A 428 -9.75 16.37 19.95
C ASP A 428 -8.54 16.36 18.99
N ALA A 429 -7.85 17.49 18.82
CA ALA A 429 -6.77 17.61 17.83
C ALA A 429 -5.62 16.59 18.01
N THR A 430 -5.32 16.17 19.22
CA THR A 430 -4.27 15.19 19.54
C THR A 430 -4.82 13.85 20.06
N SER A 431 -6.14 13.68 20.14
CA SER A 431 -6.75 12.50 20.78
C SER A 431 -6.40 11.18 20.09
N TYR A 432 -6.31 11.17 18.75
CA TYR A 432 -5.95 9.99 17.96
C TYR A 432 -4.44 9.72 17.90
N LEU A 433 -3.63 10.68 18.31
CA LEU A 433 -2.18 10.52 18.41
C LEU A 433 -1.77 9.93 19.78
N ARG A 434 -2.69 9.92 20.76
CA ARG A 434 -2.48 9.39 22.11
C ARG A 434 -3.10 8.02 22.24
N TYR A 435 -2.31 7.01 22.53
CA TYR A 435 -2.80 5.65 22.73
C TYR A 435 -2.39 5.03 24.08
N GLU A 436 -1.33 5.51 24.71
CA GLU A 436 -0.83 4.93 25.96
C GLU A 436 -1.89 4.96 27.08
N ASP A 437 -2.50 6.13 27.33
CA ASP A 437 -3.55 6.30 28.32
C ASP A 437 -4.82 5.49 27.97
N ALA A 438 -5.20 5.48 26.70
CA ALA A 438 -6.35 4.71 26.23
C ALA A 438 -6.16 3.20 26.44
N LEU A 439 -4.99 2.67 26.10
CA LEU A 439 -4.65 1.26 26.35
C LEU A 439 -4.62 0.93 27.85
N ALA A 440 -4.11 1.83 28.69
CA ALA A 440 -4.13 1.64 30.15
C ALA A 440 -5.57 1.50 30.68
N HIS A 441 -6.48 2.42 30.30
CA HIS A 441 -7.90 2.36 30.68
C HIS A 441 -8.60 1.12 30.14
N ILE A 442 -8.32 0.73 28.88
CA ILE A 442 -8.87 -0.50 28.29
C ILE A 442 -8.44 -1.73 29.11
N ARG A 443 -7.18 -1.83 29.53
CA ARG A 443 -6.69 -2.91 30.39
C ARG A 443 -7.35 -2.92 31.76
N GLU A 444 -7.55 -1.75 32.39
CA GLU A 444 -8.27 -1.61 33.65
C GLU A 444 -9.74 -2.06 33.52
N GLY A 445 -10.33 -1.92 32.36
CA GLY A 445 -11.70 -2.33 32.05
C GLY A 445 -11.90 -3.83 31.92
N LEU A 446 -10.85 -4.62 31.56
CA LEU A 446 -10.96 -6.07 31.33
C LEU A 446 -11.67 -6.86 32.44
N PRO A 447 -11.29 -6.74 33.73
CA PRO A 447 -11.94 -7.50 34.81
C PRO A 447 -13.40 -7.12 35.03
N THR A 448 -13.88 -6.02 34.42
CA THR A 448 -15.23 -5.50 34.63
C THR A 448 -16.22 -5.91 33.53
N GLY A 449 -15.79 -6.72 32.54
CA GLY A 449 -16.59 -7.10 31.38
C GLY A 449 -16.86 -5.93 30.44
N SER A 450 -15.88 -5.05 30.25
CA SER A 450 -16.00 -3.87 29.38
C SER A 450 -16.18 -4.25 27.91
N PHE A 451 -15.48 -5.29 27.44
CA PHE A 451 -15.57 -5.77 26.07
C PHE A 451 -16.88 -6.49 25.78
N GLU A 452 -17.38 -7.29 26.72
CA GLU A 452 -18.70 -7.93 26.60
C GLU A 452 -19.81 -6.87 26.51
N ARG A 453 -19.73 -5.81 27.32
CA ARG A 453 -20.68 -4.68 27.20
C ARG A 453 -20.55 -3.94 25.87
N LEU A 454 -19.30 -3.72 25.41
CA LEU A 454 -19.06 -3.09 24.10
C LEU A 454 -19.67 -3.94 22.98
N LEU A 455 -19.45 -5.26 23.00
CA LEU A 455 -20.00 -6.18 22.02
C LEU A 455 -21.53 -6.21 22.04
N ASP A 456 -22.12 -6.23 23.23
CA ASP A 456 -23.57 -6.18 23.40
C ASP A 456 -24.19 -4.91 22.83
N GLU A 457 -23.63 -3.75 23.16
CA GLU A 457 -24.10 -2.46 22.69
C GLU A 457 -23.81 -2.22 21.20
N ALA A 458 -22.65 -2.66 20.71
CA ALA A 458 -22.22 -2.41 19.34
C ALA A 458 -22.86 -3.35 18.32
N VAL A 459 -23.20 -4.59 18.69
CA VAL A 459 -23.72 -5.61 17.77
C VAL A 459 -25.10 -6.10 18.21
N CYS A 460 -25.22 -6.73 19.41
CA CYS A 460 -26.43 -7.47 19.80
C CYS A 460 -27.66 -6.56 20.00
N HIS A 461 -27.48 -5.40 20.62
CA HIS A 461 -28.54 -4.43 20.90
C HIS A 461 -28.41 -3.13 20.11
N ASN A 462 -27.71 -3.18 18.96
CA ASN A 462 -27.52 -1.99 18.12
C ASN A 462 -28.72 -1.74 17.19
N GLY A 463 -29.34 -0.55 17.33
CA GLY A 463 -30.44 -0.10 16.48
C GLY A 463 -30.01 0.69 15.24
N HIS A 464 -28.67 0.87 15.00
CA HIS A 464 -28.15 1.56 13.81
C HIS A 464 -27.29 0.58 13.01
N ARG A 465 -27.94 -0.21 12.16
CA ARG A 465 -27.31 -1.33 11.45
C ARG A 465 -27.87 -1.58 10.07
N CYS A 466 -27.12 -2.25 9.22
CA CYS A 466 -27.58 -2.70 7.92
C CYS A 466 -26.97 -4.08 7.58
N CYS A 467 -27.63 -4.75 6.62
CA CYS A 467 -27.11 -5.95 5.97
C CYS A 467 -27.20 -5.72 4.46
N VAL A 468 -26.10 -5.96 3.76
CA VAL A 468 -26.00 -5.80 2.30
C VAL A 468 -25.45 -7.08 1.68
N GLU A 469 -25.97 -7.45 0.53
CA GLU A 469 -25.53 -8.62 -0.24
C GLU A 469 -25.21 -8.18 -1.66
N VAL A 470 -24.03 -8.52 -2.16
CA VAL A 470 -23.68 -8.40 -3.58
C VAL A 470 -24.07 -9.69 -4.29
N VAL A 471 -24.94 -9.56 -5.27
CA VAL A 471 -25.52 -10.70 -6.00
C VAL A 471 -24.93 -10.76 -7.40
N PRO A 472 -24.16 -11.80 -7.74
CA PRO A 472 -23.65 -12.00 -9.08
C PRO A 472 -24.76 -12.03 -10.14
N THR A 473 -24.56 -11.32 -11.24
CA THR A 473 -25.47 -11.27 -12.37
C THR A 473 -24.71 -11.38 -13.69
N THR A 474 -25.39 -11.86 -14.72
CA THR A 474 -24.86 -11.88 -16.09
C THR A 474 -25.18 -10.60 -16.87
N THR A 475 -25.93 -9.67 -16.28
CA THR A 475 -26.31 -8.42 -16.95
C THR A 475 -25.19 -7.41 -16.79
N SER A 476 -24.62 -6.93 -17.89
CA SER A 476 -23.56 -5.95 -17.92
C SER A 476 -24.08 -4.53 -17.65
N GLU A 477 -23.46 -3.81 -16.75
CA GLU A 477 -23.71 -2.36 -16.56
C GLU A 477 -23.24 -1.56 -17.77
N ASP A 478 -22.16 -1.97 -18.44
CA ASP A 478 -21.72 -1.38 -19.70
C ASP A 478 -22.83 -1.36 -20.77
N SER A 479 -23.74 -2.32 -20.75
CA SER A 479 -24.92 -2.33 -21.64
C SER A 479 -25.91 -1.22 -21.28
N ALA A 480 -26.03 -0.81 -20.03
CA ALA A 480 -26.88 0.27 -19.58
C ALA A 480 -26.28 1.64 -19.95
N GLU A 481 -24.99 1.85 -19.69
CA GLU A 481 -24.25 3.04 -20.11
C GLU A 481 -24.28 3.21 -21.63
N THR A 482 -23.91 2.17 -22.38
CA THR A 482 -23.93 2.20 -23.84
C THR A 482 -25.31 2.58 -24.38
N ARG A 483 -26.37 2.09 -23.76
CA ARG A 483 -27.75 2.42 -24.13
C ARG A 483 -28.09 3.88 -23.85
N ARG A 484 -27.73 4.38 -22.66
CA ARG A 484 -27.93 5.81 -22.30
C ARG A 484 -27.19 6.75 -23.23
N LEU A 485 -25.94 6.42 -23.57
CA LEU A 485 -25.12 7.20 -24.49
C LEU A 485 -25.67 7.15 -25.91
N ALA A 486 -26.19 6.01 -26.37
CA ALA A 486 -26.87 5.89 -27.65
C ALA A 486 -28.18 6.72 -27.69
N GLU A 487 -28.98 6.70 -26.61
CA GLU A 487 -30.18 7.56 -26.48
C GLU A 487 -29.79 9.02 -26.51
N LYS A 488 -28.79 9.44 -25.73
CA LYS A 488 -28.26 10.82 -25.70
C LYS A 488 -27.77 11.25 -27.07
N ARG A 489 -26.99 10.41 -27.77
CA ARG A 489 -26.52 10.68 -29.12
C ARG A 489 -27.68 10.92 -30.11
N ALA A 490 -28.76 10.17 -29.96
CA ALA A 490 -29.94 10.30 -30.83
C ALA A 490 -30.74 11.61 -30.59
N GLU A 491 -30.56 12.24 -29.43
CA GLU A 491 -31.15 13.54 -29.08
C GLU A 491 -30.35 14.72 -29.64
N LEU A 492 -29.05 14.53 -29.87
CA LEU A 492 -28.12 15.57 -30.34
C LEU A 492 -28.21 15.77 -31.84
N SER A 493 -28.20 17.03 -32.26
CA SER A 493 -28.09 17.42 -33.68
C SER A 493 -26.67 17.23 -34.21
N ASP A 494 -26.53 17.19 -35.54
CA ASP A 494 -25.21 17.12 -36.22
C ASP A 494 -24.30 18.29 -35.82
N ASP A 495 -24.85 19.48 -35.62
CA ASP A 495 -24.09 20.66 -35.17
C ASP A 495 -23.60 20.51 -33.72
N GLU A 496 -24.39 19.93 -32.81
CA GLU A 496 -23.98 19.65 -31.42
C GLU A 496 -22.93 18.54 -31.38
N LEU A 497 -23.04 17.49 -32.17
CA LEU A 497 -22.04 16.44 -32.28
C LEU A 497 -20.72 17.00 -32.85
N ALA A 498 -20.77 17.92 -33.82
CA ALA A 498 -19.60 18.58 -34.36
C ALA A 498 -18.94 19.51 -33.30
N SER A 499 -19.73 20.15 -32.42
CA SER A 499 -19.19 20.94 -31.28
C SER A 499 -18.45 20.04 -30.29
N ILE A 500 -19.06 18.95 -29.85
CA ILE A 500 -18.43 17.96 -28.97
C ILE A 500 -17.10 17.46 -29.53
N ALA A 501 -17.06 17.08 -30.82
CA ALA A 501 -15.83 16.64 -31.45
C ALA A 501 -14.75 17.72 -31.49
N ALA A 502 -15.12 18.96 -31.75
CA ALA A 502 -14.19 20.09 -31.79
C ALA A 502 -13.66 20.43 -30.39
N GLU A 503 -14.48 20.35 -29.36
CA GLU A 503 -14.08 20.55 -27.96
C GLU A 503 -13.10 19.47 -27.51
N ALA A 504 -13.37 18.18 -27.80
CA ALA A 504 -12.46 17.07 -27.52
C ALA A 504 -11.13 17.22 -28.28
N GLU A 505 -11.16 17.64 -29.56
CA GLU A 505 -9.93 17.89 -30.31
C GLU A 505 -9.11 19.04 -29.72
N ALA A 506 -9.77 20.11 -29.25
CA ALA A 506 -9.10 21.22 -28.58
C ALA A 506 -8.46 20.81 -27.26
N LEU A 507 -9.15 20.00 -26.48
CA LEU A 507 -8.64 19.41 -25.24
C LEU A 507 -7.39 18.56 -25.51
N HIS A 508 -7.46 17.62 -26.46
CA HIS A 508 -6.32 16.78 -26.84
C HIS A 508 -5.13 17.60 -27.38
N ALA A 509 -5.41 18.66 -28.15
CA ALA A 509 -4.36 19.57 -28.64
C ALA A 509 -3.69 20.33 -27.47
N GLU A 510 -4.46 20.77 -26.48
CA GLU A 510 -3.90 21.39 -25.27
C GLU A 510 -3.07 20.40 -24.46
N GLN A 511 -3.55 19.17 -24.26
CA GLN A 511 -2.82 18.12 -23.56
C GLN A 511 -1.47 17.81 -24.24
N ALA A 512 -1.48 17.69 -25.56
CA ALA A 512 -0.28 17.36 -26.36
C ALA A 512 0.73 18.52 -26.48
N ALA A 513 0.30 19.77 -26.29
CA ALA A 513 1.21 20.92 -26.39
C ALA A 513 2.21 20.91 -25.22
N PRO A 514 3.51 21.15 -25.42
CA PRO A 514 4.48 21.27 -24.33
C PRO A 514 4.22 22.54 -23.49
N ASP A 515 4.60 22.51 -22.22
CA ASP A 515 4.65 23.74 -21.41
C ASP A 515 5.66 24.75 -21.97
N SER A 516 5.38 26.03 -21.80
CA SER A 516 6.32 27.05 -22.24
C SER A 516 7.58 27.08 -21.39
N PRO A 517 8.76 27.46 -21.95
CA PRO A 517 9.97 27.59 -21.11
C PRO A 517 9.79 28.59 -19.96
N GLU A 518 8.98 29.64 -20.18
CA GLU A 518 8.67 30.63 -19.14
C GLU A 518 7.86 30.04 -18.01
N SER A 519 6.88 29.15 -18.31
CA SER A 519 6.11 28.45 -17.30
C SER A 519 6.97 27.47 -16.51
N LEU A 520 7.78 26.66 -17.19
CA LEU A 520 8.70 25.72 -16.55
C LEU A 520 9.71 26.41 -15.62
N ALA A 521 10.21 27.58 -16.01
CA ALA A 521 11.14 28.36 -15.20
C ALA A 521 10.54 28.92 -13.90
N THR A 522 9.22 28.83 -13.70
CA THR A 522 8.59 29.19 -12.42
C THR A 522 8.73 28.12 -11.35
N LEU A 523 8.92 26.86 -11.75
CA LEU A 523 9.05 25.76 -10.81
C LEU A 523 10.36 25.86 -10.03
N PRO A 524 10.32 25.75 -8.69
CA PRO A 524 11.55 25.62 -7.92
C PRO A 524 12.18 24.26 -8.19
N HIS A 525 13.50 24.22 -8.20
CA HIS A 525 14.25 22.98 -8.39
C HIS A 525 15.40 22.87 -7.37
N LEU A 526 15.80 21.63 -7.10
CA LEU A 526 17.01 21.32 -6.35
C LEU A 526 18.19 21.24 -7.32
N SER A 527 19.31 21.78 -6.89
CA SER A 527 20.60 21.55 -7.54
C SER A 527 21.34 20.38 -6.88
N LEU A 528 22.35 19.82 -7.53
CA LEU A 528 23.19 18.78 -6.94
C LEU A 528 23.90 19.23 -5.65
N SER A 529 24.10 20.56 -5.49
CA SER A 529 24.68 21.12 -4.26
C SER A 529 23.72 21.11 -3.06
N ASP A 530 22.43 20.97 -3.28
CA ASP A 530 21.41 20.88 -2.23
C ASP A 530 21.29 19.45 -1.68
N ILE A 531 21.84 18.45 -2.41
CA ILE A 531 21.88 17.05 -1.98
C ILE A 531 23.02 16.88 -0.99
N GLY A 532 22.70 16.60 0.26
CA GLY A 532 23.67 16.31 1.30
C GLY A 532 24.43 14.99 1.12
N GLU A 533 25.21 14.62 2.10
CA GLU A 533 25.75 13.27 2.18
C GLU A 533 24.62 12.27 2.37
N GLY A 534 24.71 11.09 1.73
CA GLY A 534 23.72 10.05 1.91
C GLY A 534 23.69 9.52 3.35
N PRO A 535 22.57 8.91 3.77
CA PRO A 535 22.45 8.39 5.13
C PRO A 535 23.51 7.33 5.40
N ALA A 536 24.15 7.43 6.60
CA ALA A 536 25.10 6.43 7.07
C ALA A 536 24.35 5.13 7.41
N ASP A 537 24.92 3.99 7.00
CA ASP A 537 24.40 2.70 7.47
C ASP A 537 24.66 2.55 8.98
N PRO A 538 23.68 2.02 9.75
CA PRO A 538 23.86 1.75 11.17
C PRO A 538 24.99 0.75 11.42
N GLU A 539 25.58 0.84 12.62
CA GLU A 539 26.61 -0.11 13.05
C GLU A 539 26.03 -1.52 13.17
N THR A 540 26.71 -2.49 12.57
CA THR A 540 26.38 -3.91 12.74
C THR A 540 27.57 -4.61 13.40
N ARG A 541 27.31 -5.33 14.49
CA ARG A 541 28.32 -6.12 15.23
C ARG A 541 28.05 -7.60 15.06
N THR A 542 29.09 -8.35 14.75
CA THR A 542 28.98 -9.83 14.78
C THR A 542 29.25 -10.33 16.19
N VAL A 543 28.27 -11.04 16.74
CA VAL A 543 28.35 -11.67 18.06
C VAL A 543 28.46 -13.18 17.87
N GLU A 544 29.52 -13.76 18.38
CA GLU A 544 29.70 -15.22 18.41
C GLU A 544 28.94 -15.79 19.60
N ALA A 545 27.86 -16.49 19.29
CA ALA A 545 26.99 -17.14 20.27
C ALA A 545 26.69 -18.60 19.87
N LEU A 546 25.55 -19.15 20.19
CA LEU A 546 25.13 -20.48 19.76
C LEU A 546 25.18 -20.63 18.21
N VAL A 547 24.78 -19.60 17.50
CA VAL A 547 24.93 -19.42 16.05
C VAL A 547 25.48 -18.01 15.80
N PRO A 548 26.14 -17.75 14.64
CA PRO A 548 26.57 -16.41 14.28
C PRO A 548 25.39 -15.44 14.33
N CYS A 549 25.52 -14.32 15.04
CA CYS A 549 24.48 -13.31 15.19
C CYS A 549 25.01 -11.95 14.71
N HIS A 550 24.26 -11.29 13.83
CA HIS A 550 24.54 -9.95 13.34
C HIS A 550 23.61 -8.97 14.09
N HIS A 551 24.19 -8.25 15.05
CA HIS A 551 23.45 -7.28 15.85
C HIS A 551 23.49 -5.92 15.14
N HIS A 552 22.33 -5.46 14.66
CA HIS A 552 22.12 -4.13 14.09
C HIS A 552 21.75 -3.15 15.19
N LEU A 553 22.59 -2.14 15.43
CA LEU A 553 22.37 -1.12 16.43
C LEU A 553 21.46 -0.03 15.86
N ILE A 554 20.18 -0.31 15.82
CA ILE A 554 19.11 0.55 15.30
C ILE A 554 18.15 0.84 16.45
N ASP A 555 17.84 2.13 16.68
CA ASP A 555 16.73 2.51 17.57
C ASP A 555 15.41 2.11 16.91
N ALA A 556 14.72 1.19 17.51
CA ALA A 556 13.47 0.62 17.01
C ALA A 556 12.29 0.87 17.98
N HIS A 557 12.34 1.95 18.76
CA HIS A 557 11.29 2.39 19.67
C HIS A 557 10.80 1.31 20.64
N ARG A 558 11.74 0.54 21.23
CA ARG A 558 11.49 -0.58 22.12
C ARG A 558 10.84 -1.79 21.47
N ILE A 559 11.09 -1.97 20.19
CA ILE A 559 10.73 -3.19 19.47
C ILE A 559 12.01 -3.92 19.08
N ASP A 560 12.03 -5.23 19.29
CA ASP A 560 13.12 -6.09 18.85
C ASP A 560 12.70 -6.93 17.66
N TYR A 561 13.60 -7.10 16.69
CA TYR A 561 13.41 -7.96 15.54
C TYR A 561 14.51 -9.00 15.49
N ALA A 562 14.13 -10.27 15.34
CA ALA A 562 15.06 -11.38 15.16
C ALA A 562 14.74 -12.12 13.85
N TYR A 563 15.77 -12.36 13.04
CA TYR A 563 15.65 -13.13 11.81
C TYR A 563 16.67 -14.26 11.80
N TRP A 564 16.21 -15.48 11.55
CA TRP A 564 17.04 -16.66 11.38
C TRP A 564 17.07 -17.05 9.91
N TYR A 565 18.26 -17.27 9.39
CA TYR A 565 18.52 -17.64 8.01
C TYR A 565 19.11 -19.05 7.98
N PHE A 566 18.32 -20.02 7.53
CA PHE A 566 18.75 -21.40 7.38
C PHE A 566 19.13 -21.68 5.94
N ASP A 567 20.36 -22.15 5.74
CA ASP A 567 20.88 -22.48 4.42
C ASP A 567 20.17 -23.71 3.83
N LEU A 568 19.73 -23.62 2.58
CA LEU A 568 19.06 -24.70 1.86
C LEU A 568 20.02 -25.45 0.90
N GLY A 569 21.34 -25.33 1.05
CA GLY A 569 22.33 -25.99 0.20
C GLY A 569 22.24 -27.52 0.14
N GLY A 570 21.56 -28.16 1.10
CA GLY A 570 21.28 -29.59 1.12
C GLY A 570 19.94 -30.03 0.53
N VAL A 571 19.19 -29.10 -0.11
CA VAL A 571 17.88 -29.34 -0.70
C VAL A 571 17.99 -29.38 -2.21
N SER A 572 17.38 -30.36 -2.88
CA SER A 572 17.38 -30.43 -4.35
C SER A 572 16.36 -29.45 -4.95
N TYR A 573 16.50 -29.15 -6.24
CA TYR A 573 15.59 -28.25 -6.95
C TYR A 573 14.13 -28.76 -6.91
N GLU A 574 13.94 -30.07 -7.02
CA GLU A 574 12.63 -30.73 -6.96
C GLU A 574 12.01 -30.74 -5.56
N GLU A 575 12.80 -30.55 -4.51
CA GLU A 575 12.34 -30.46 -3.13
C GLU A 575 11.91 -29.05 -2.73
N LEU A 576 12.31 -28.01 -3.48
CA LEU A 576 12.01 -26.60 -3.15
C LEU A 576 10.51 -26.32 -2.93
N PRO A 577 9.57 -26.83 -3.75
CA PRO A 577 8.15 -26.59 -3.49
C PRO A 577 7.68 -27.13 -2.13
N TYR A 578 8.26 -28.26 -1.68
CA TYR A 578 7.93 -28.81 -0.34
C TYR A 578 8.51 -27.95 0.80
N VAL A 579 9.62 -27.22 0.56
CA VAL A 579 10.14 -26.23 1.53
C VAL A 579 9.12 -25.11 1.71
N SER A 580 8.52 -24.63 0.63
CA SER A 580 7.45 -23.61 0.71
C SER A 580 6.18 -24.14 1.37
N VAL A 581 5.80 -25.39 1.09
CA VAL A 581 4.70 -26.03 1.84
C VAL A 581 5.02 -26.04 3.34
N LEU A 582 6.24 -26.45 3.74
CA LEU A 582 6.64 -26.42 5.14
C LEU A 582 6.55 -25.01 5.74
N ALA A 583 7.04 -23.99 5.02
CA ALA A 583 6.95 -22.59 5.47
C ALA A 583 5.51 -22.12 5.67
N ASN A 584 4.57 -22.53 4.81
CA ASN A 584 3.15 -22.18 4.94
C ASN A 584 2.44 -22.88 6.12
N LEU A 585 2.97 -23.99 6.61
CA LEU A 585 2.36 -24.81 7.68
C LEU A 585 2.89 -24.47 9.07
N LEU A 586 4.18 -24.08 9.18
CA LEU A 586 4.77 -23.75 10.48
C LEU A 586 4.08 -22.54 11.11
N GLY A 587 3.81 -22.63 12.40
CA GLY A 587 3.05 -21.64 13.17
C GLY A 587 1.52 -21.80 13.09
N LYS A 588 0.99 -22.69 12.22
CA LYS A 588 -0.46 -22.88 12.01
C LYS A 588 -0.99 -24.26 12.43
N LEU A 589 -0.12 -25.10 12.93
CA LEU A 589 -0.41 -26.46 13.36
C LEU A 589 -0.05 -26.63 14.84
N ASP A 590 -0.63 -27.66 15.48
CA ASP A 590 -0.27 -28.03 16.84
C ASP A 590 1.22 -28.30 16.97
N THR A 591 1.79 -27.95 18.12
CA THR A 591 3.12 -28.39 18.54
C THR A 591 3.00 -29.56 19.53
N GLU A 592 4.14 -30.02 20.06
CA GLU A 592 4.12 -30.97 21.16
C GLU A 592 3.62 -30.36 22.49
N ARG A 593 3.70 -29.01 22.63
CA ARG A 593 3.38 -28.29 23.86
C ARG A 593 2.02 -27.61 23.83
N HIS A 594 1.67 -27.05 22.70
CA HIS A 594 0.50 -26.19 22.54
C HIS A 594 -0.37 -26.68 21.37
N SER A 595 -1.69 -26.53 21.52
CA SER A 595 -2.57 -26.57 20.36
C SER A 595 -2.31 -25.36 19.43
N ALA A 596 -2.76 -25.41 18.19
CA ALA A 596 -2.64 -24.28 17.28
C ALA A 596 -3.33 -23.02 17.85
N TYR A 597 -4.45 -23.18 18.52
CA TYR A 597 -5.17 -22.10 19.22
C TYR A 597 -4.31 -21.47 20.34
N ASP A 598 -3.78 -22.31 21.25
CA ASP A 598 -2.95 -21.79 22.36
C ASP A 598 -1.67 -21.14 21.85
N LEU A 599 -1.06 -21.73 20.79
CA LEU A 599 0.13 -21.20 20.17
C LEU A 599 -0.12 -19.81 19.55
N ASP A 600 -1.21 -19.66 18.83
CA ASP A 600 -1.65 -18.41 18.21
C ASP A 600 -1.86 -17.33 19.29
N THR A 601 -2.66 -17.61 20.30
CA THR A 601 -2.90 -16.70 21.43
C THR A 601 -1.61 -16.29 22.16
N ILE A 602 -0.68 -17.23 22.38
CA ILE A 602 0.62 -16.92 23.02
C ILE A 602 1.49 -16.08 22.11
N CYS A 603 1.51 -16.37 20.81
CA CYS A 603 2.26 -15.57 19.84
C CYS A 603 1.74 -14.13 19.80
N GLU A 604 0.43 -13.93 19.70
CA GLU A 604 -0.18 -12.59 19.73
C GLU A 604 0.09 -11.86 21.06
N ALA A 605 0.04 -12.55 22.19
CA ALA A 605 0.29 -11.96 23.51
C ALA A 605 1.76 -11.59 23.75
N LYS A 606 2.72 -12.20 23.05
CA LYS A 606 4.17 -12.09 23.35
C LYS A 606 5.00 -11.57 22.20
N LEU A 607 4.54 -11.74 20.97
CA LEU A 607 5.23 -11.32 19.77
C LEU A 607 4.35 -10.32 19.00
N GLY A 608 4.99 -9.39 18.30
CA GLY A 608 4.33 -8.58 17.28
C GLY A 608 4.14 -9.33 15.95
N GLY A 609 4.84 -10.44 15.80
CA GLY A 609 4.70 -11.31 14.64
C GLY A 609 5.69 -12.48 14.65
N LEU A 610 5.27 -13.60 14.05
CA LEU A 610 6.10 -14.76 13.79
C LEU A 610 5.81 -15.25 12.37
N SER A 611 6.81 -15.27 11.51
CA SER A 611 6.66 -15.62 10.11
C SER A 611 7.70 -16.62 9.64
N PHE A 612 7.29 -17.51 8.74
CA PHE A 612 8.12 -18.53 8.11
C PHE A 612 8.01 -18.34 6.59
N PHE A 613 9.13 -18.11 5.93
CA PHE A 613 9.14 -17.84 4.49
C PHE A 613 10.48 -18.25 3.86
N THR A 614 10.60 -18.09 2.58
CA THR A 614 11.80 -18.40 1.82
C THR A 614 12.29 -17.19 1.06
N GLU A 615 13.61 -17.04 0.99
CA GLU A 615 14.27 -16.02 0.18
C GLU A 615 15.43 -16.60 -0.61
N VAL A 616 15.75 -15.96 -1.71
CA VAL A 616 16.86 -16.40 -2.56
C VAL A 616 17.78 -15.21 -2.83
N TYR A 617 19.05 -15.39 -2.52
CA TYR A 617 20.09 -14.40 -2.74
C TYR A 617 20.99 -14.80 -3.89
N SER A 618 21.49 -13.80 -4.61
CA SER A 618 22.53 -13.92 -5.62
C SER A 618 23.68 -13.00 -5.27
N THR A 619 24.83 -13.20 -5.88
CA THR A 619 25.95 -12.26 -5.79
C THR A 619 26.24 -11.67 -7.17
N ASP A 620 26.72 -10.43 -7.20
CA ASP A 620 27.00 -9.72 -8.46
C ASP A 620 28.11 -10.40 -9.29
N ASP A 621 29.00 -11.14 -8.64
CA ASP A 621 30.09 -11.88 -9.28
C ASP A 621 29.66 -13.24 -9.86
N ASP A 622 28.50 -13.76 -9.46
CA ASP A 622 27.94 -15.00 -9.98
C ASP A 622 26.40 -14.95 -10.09
N PRO A 623 25.84 -14.31 -11.13
CA PRO A 623 24.39 -14.19 -11.33
C PRO A 623 23.72 -15.53 -11.67
N LEU A 624 24.48 -16.57 -11.97
CA LEU A 624 23.95 -17.92 -12.18
C LEU A 624 23.96 -18.76 -10.91
N SER A 625 24.45 -18.21 -9.78
CA SER A 625 24.29 -18.84 -8.47
C SER A 625 22.95 -18.49 -7.83
N ALA A 626 22.46 -19.41 -7.02
CA ALA A 626 21.30 -19.20 -6.18
C ALA A 626 21.63 -19.67 -4.75
N ARG A 627 21.36 -18.79 -3.78
CA ARG A 627 21.55 -19.05 -2.34
C ARG A 627 20.20 -19.00 -1.64
N PRO A 628 19.38 -20.05 -1.76
CA PRO A 628 18.09 -20.07 -1.09
C PRO A 628 18.26 -20.22 0.41
N LYS A 629 17.43 -19.50 1.16
CA LYS A 629 17.32 -19.54 2.61
C LYS A 629 15.90 -19.86 3.02
N PHE A 630 15.74 -20.69 4.04
CA PHE A 630 14.52 -20.69 4.83
C PHE A 630 14.68 -19.61 5.89
N VAL A 631 13.76 -18.68 5.96
CA VAL A 631 13.84 -17.54 6.86
C VAL A 631 12.72 -17.63 7.91
N VAL A 632 13.09 -17.40 9.14
CA VAL A 632 12.12 -17.20 10.23
C VAL A 632 12.29 -15.78 10.73
N GLY A 633 11.21 -15.00 10.74
CA GLY A 633 11.19 -13.64 11.26
C GLY A 633 10.28 -13.56 12.47
N ALA A 634 10.75 -12.94 13.55
CA ALA A 634 9.94 -12.64 14.71
C ALA A 634 10.21 -11.22 15.22
N SER A 635 9.18 -10.61 15.79
CA SER A 635 9.28 -9.30 16.43
C SER A 635 8.59 -9.32 17.79
N SER A 636 9.05 -8.49 18.73
CA SER A 636 8.40 -8.34 20.03
C SER A 636 8.66 -6.96 20.62
N LEU A 637 7.85 -6.58 21.60
CA LEU A 637 8.24 -5.50 22.49
C LEU A 637 9.46 -5.94 23.32
N SER A 638 10.34 -5.02 23.68
CA SER A 638 11.60 -5.31 24.38
C SER A 638 11.45 -6.09 25.69
N GLU A 639 10.36 -5.88 26.44
CA GLU A 639 10.04 -6.67 27.63
C GLU A 639 9.75 -8.14 27.34
N ASN A 640 9.48 -8.48 26.08
CA ASN A 640 9.19 -9.82 25.60
C ASN A 640 10.36 -10.46 24.82
N ALA A 641 11.55 -9.85 24.78
CA ALA A 641 12.71 -10.30 23.98
C ALA A 641 13.03 -11.81 24.13
N ARG A 642 12.84 -12.41 25.32
CA ARG A 642 13.03 -13.85 25.55
C ARG A 642 12.14 -14.73 24.65
N TRP A 643 10.94 -14.27 24.34
CA TRP A 643 9.98 -15.03 23.56
C TRP A 643 10.37 -15.12 22.08
N LEU A 644 11.20 -14.20 21.61
CA LEU A 644 11.83 -14.30 20.29
C LEU A 644 12.66 -15.59 20.16
N ALA A 645 13.26 -16.07 21.26
CA ALA A 645 14.01 -17.33 21.23
C ALA A 645 13.11 -18.56 21.45
N GLU A 646 12.15 -18.48 22.38
CA GLU A 646 11.41 -19.66 22.84
C GLU A 646 10.34 -20.11 21.83
N LEU A 647 9.50 -19.19 21.31
CA LEU A 647 8.36 -19.53 20.43
C LEU A 647 8.79 -20.01 19.04
N PRO A 648 9.69 -19.34 18.32
CA PRO A 648 10.19 -19.88 17.05
C PRO A 648 10.83 -21.26 17.20
N ALA A 649 11.63 -21.44 18.28
CA ALA A 649 12.28 -22.72 18.56
C ALA A 649 11.27 -23.86 18.82
N GLU A 650 10.18 -23.58 19.49
CA GLU A 650 9.10 -24.54 19.67
C GLU A 650 8.46 -24.91 18.34
N VAL A 651 8.12 -23.92 17.50
CA VAL A 651 7.44 -24.14 16.22
C VAL A 651 8.28 -25.02 15.30
N TRP A 652 9.51 -24.62 14.97
CA TRP A 652 10.31 -25.44 14.04
C TRP A 652 10.76 -26.75 14.64
N GLY A 653 10.92 -26.85 15.97
CA GLY A 653 11.39 -28.05 16.66
C GLY A 653 10.32 -29.13 16.90
N SER A 654 9.07 -28.74 17.11
CA SER A 654 8.05 -29.67 17.64
C SER A 654 6.67 -29.59 16.97
N THR A 655 6.51 -28.88 15.85
CA THR A 655 5.24 -28.88 15.08
C THR A 655 4.85 -30.30 14.67
N ARG A 656 3.58 -30.66 14.83
CA ARG A 656 2.99 -31.95 14.48
C ARG A 656 2.38 -31.90 13.08
N LEU A 657 3.00 -32.59 12.13
CA LEU A 657 2.55 -32.65 10.73
C LEU A 657 1.57 -33.79 10.45
N ALA A 658 0.84 -34.29 11.47
CA ALA A 658 -0.03 -35.46 11.33
C ALA A 658 -1.47 -35.13 10.90
N ASP A 659 -1.95 -33.90 11.12
CA ASP A 659 -3.30 -33.47 10.75
C ASP A 659 -3.38 -33.11 9.27
N THR A 660 -3.58 -34.11 8.43
CA THR A 660 -3.63 -33.97 6.98
C THR A 660 -4.84 -33.15 6.49
N ARG A 661 -5.96 -33.16 7.25
CA ARG A 661 -7.13 -32.33 6.91
C ARG A 661 -6.79 -30.86 7.06
N ARG A 662 -6.24 -30.46 8.19
CA ARG A 662 -5.84 -29.06 8.43
C ARG A 662 -4.75 -28.61 7.46
N ILE A 663 -3.79 -29.50 7.13
CA ILE A 663 -2.79 -29.22 6.11
C ILE A 663 -3.46 -28.90 4.77
N ARG A 664 -4.46 -29.69 4.34
CA ARG A 664 -5.22 -29.41 3.12
C ARG A 664 -5.87 -28.03 3.15
N ASP A 665 -6.60 -27.73 4.23
CA ASP A 665 -7.33 -26.46 4.38
C ASP A 665 -6.39 -25.24 4.27
N ILE A 666 -5.22 -25.29 4.94
CA ILE A 666 -4.18 -24.23 4.85
C ILE A 666 -3.64 -24.08 3.43
N LEU A 667 -3.41 -25.19 2.72
CA LEU A 667 -2.89 -25.15 1.36
C LEU A 667 -3.94 -24.67 0.35
N GLU A 668 -5.21 -24.97 0.55
CA GLU A 668 -6.32 -24.42 -0.25
C GLU A 668 -6.42 -22.89 -0.06
N GLN A 669 -6.33 -22.39 1.18
CA GLN A 669 -6.26 -20.94 1.43
C GLN A 669 -5.05 -20.29 0.75
N ARG A 670 -3.88 -20.94 0.78
CA ARG A 670 -2.69 -20.46 0.07
C ARG A 670 -2.90 -20.37 -1.44
N ARG A 671 -3.54 -21.37 -2.05
CA ARG A 671 -3.87 -21.37 -3.48
C ARG A 671 -4.74 -20.16 -3.84
N VAL A 672 -5.84 -19.94 -3.08
CA VAL A 672 -6.75 -18.81 -3.32
C VAL A 672 -6.02 -17.47 -3.19
N GLY A 673 -5.19 -17.29 -2.17
CA GLY A 673 -4.39 -16.07 -2.03
C GLY A 673 -3.40 -15.83 -3.17
N MET A 674 -2.84 -16.90 -3.77
CA MET A 674 -1.98 -16.77 -4.96
C MET A 674 -2.79 -16.40 -6.22
N GLU A 675 -3.98 -16.96 -6.38
CA GLU A 675 -4.89 -16.62 -7.49
C GLU A 675 -5.24 -15.12 -7.46
N GLN A 676 -5.60 -14.58 -6.28
CA GLN A 676 -5.85 -13.15 -6.10
C GLN A 676 -4.61 -12.29 -6.42
N ALA A 677 -3.44 -12.69 -5.91
CA ALA A 677 -2.19 -11.98 -6.19
C ALA A 677 -1.83 -11.91 -7.68
N PHE A 678 -2.13 -12.95 -8.45
CA PHE A 678 -1.92 -12.93 -9.91
C PHE A 678 -2.92 -12.02 -10.63
N ILE A 679 -4.15 -11.90 -10.14
CA ILE A 679 -5.18 -11.02 -10.70
C ILE A 679 -4.88 -9.55 -10.39
N GLU A 680 -4.55 -9.21 -9.14
CA GLU A 680 -4.33 -7.85 -8.69
C GLU A 680 -2.94 -7.32 -9.04
N GLY A 681 -1.91 -8.16 -8.88
CA GLY A 681 -0.50 -7.83 -9.03
C GLY A 681 0.18 -8.49 -10.23
N GLY A 682 -0.52 -8.76 -11.33
CA GLY A 682 -0.01 -9.49 -12.49
C GLY A 682 1.30 -8.93 -13.07
N HIS A 683 1.53 -7.61 -12.98
CA HIS A 683 2.80 -6.99 -13.40
C HIS A 683 4.00 -7.48 -12.57
N ALA A 684 3.84 -7.64 -11.26
CA ALA A 684 4.90 -8.15 -10.39
C ALA A 684 5.20 -9.62 -10.70
N ALA A 685 4.15 -10.42 -10.94
CA ALA A 685 4.27 -11.81 -11.36
C ALA A 685 4.97 -11.93 -12.73
N ALA A 686 4.59 -11.06 -13.70
CA ALA A 686 5.23 -11.01 -15.01
C ALA A 686 6.73 -10.67 -14.91
N LEU A 687 7.09 -9.68 -14.12
CA LEU A 687 8.49 -9.30 -13.91
C LEU A 687 9.31 -10.38 -13.19
N SER A 688 8.72 -11.05 -12.18
CA SER A 688 9.34 -12.23 -11.53
C SER A 688 9.58 -13.34 -12.55
N ARG A 689 8.58 -13.65 -13.36
CA ARG A 689 8.68 -14.68 -14.39
C ARG A 689 9.74 -14.36 -15.44
N VAL A 690 9.80 -13.09 -15.89
CA VAL A 690 10.88 -12.62 -16.79
C VAL A 690 12.25 -12.75 -16.11
N SER A 691 12.38 -12.39 -14.83
CA SER A 691 13.65 -12.55 -14.09
C SER A 691 14.12 -14.00 -14.08
N SER A 692 13.21 -14.96 -13.94
CA SER A 692 13.51 -16.41 -13.90
C SER A 692 14.06 -16.96 -15.20
N GLN A 693 13.93 -16.22 -16.28
CA GLN A 693 14.49 -16.58 -17.59
C GLN A 693 15.98 -16.22 -17.71
N PHE A 694 16.52 -15.41 -16.80
CA PHE A 694 17.90 -14.90 -16.85
C PHE A 694 18.72 -15.22 -15.60
N LEU A 695 18.09 -15.34 -14.43
CA LEU A 695 18.78 -15.54 -13.16
C LEU A 695 18.41 -16.88 -12.53
N ALA A 696 19.40 -17.63 -12.08
CA ALA A 696 19.18 -18.86 -11.33
C ALA A 696 18.46 -18.61 -10.00
N SER A 697 18.76 -17.50 -9.30
CA SER A 697 18.07 -17.11 -8.08
C SER A 697 16.58 -16.90 -8.30
N SER A 698 16.19 -16.19 -9.36
CA SER A 698 14.79 -15.96 -9.72
C SER A 698 14.10 -17.26 -10.18
N LYS A 699 14.82 -18.15 -10.83
CA LYS A 699 14.28 -19.47 -11.21
C LYS A 699 14.00 -20.36 -9.99
N VAL A 700 14.84 -20.25 -8.96
CA VAL A 700 14.60 -20.90 -7.66
C VAL A 700 13.40 -20.24 -6.95
N SER A 701 13.29 -18.92 -7.03
CA SER A 701 12.13 -18.18 -6.45
C SER A 701 10.80 -18.60 -7.09
N GLU A 702 10.76 -18.91 -8.39
CA GLU A 702 9.57 -19.46 -9.06
C GLU A 702 9.13 -20.81 -8.47
N GLN A 703 10.07 -21.67 -8.10
CA GLN A 703 9.77 -22.93 -7.42
C GLN A 703 9.32 -22.76 -5.96
N LEU A 704 9.66 -21.63 -5.35
CA LEU A 704 9.35 -21.35 -3.95
C LEU A 704 8.06 -20.50 -3.78
N GLY A 705 7.65 -19.75 -4.79
CA GLY A 705 6.50 -18.85 -4.60
C GLY A 705 5.88 -18.28 -5.87
N GLY A 706 6.41 -18.62 -7.07
CA GLY A 706 5.87 -18.13 -8.34
C GLY A 706 4.89 -19.07 -9.01
N VAL A 707 4.76 -18.94 -10.33
CA VAL A 707 3.84 -19.75 -11.15
C VAL A 707 4.16 -21.26 -11.04
N ASP A 708 5.46 -21.63 -10.98
CA ASP A 708 5.86 -23.03 -10.89
C ASP A 708 5.41 -23.65 -9.55
N PHE A 709 5.52 -22.90 -8.44
CA PHE A 709 4.99 -23.33 -7.15
C PHE A 709 3.45 -23.42 -7.15
N TYR A 710 2.76 -22.47 -7.75
CA TYR A 710 1.31 -22.50 -7.86
C TYR A 710 0.82 -23.75 -8.59
N ARG A 711 1.42 -24.10 -9.72
CA ARG A 711 1.12 -25.33 -10.46
C ARG A 711 1.37 -26.59 -9.64
N PHE A 712 2.50 -26.63 -8.94
CA PHE A 712 2.80 -27.73 -8.02
C PHE A 712 1.73 -27.84 -6.92
N LEU A 713 1.29 -26.71 -6.36
CA LEU A 713 0.28 -26.65 -5.30
C LEU A 713 -1.08 -27.17 -5.81
N CYS A 714 -1.51 -26.77 -7.00
CA CYS A 714 -2.73 -27.28 -7.63
C CYS A 714 -2.67 -28.80 -7.83
N GLU A 715 -1.59 -29.32 -8.43
CA GLU A 715 -1.38 -30.76 -8.64
C GLU A 715 -1.36 -31.54 -7.31
N LEU A 716 -0.76 -30.97 -6.27
CA LEU A 716 -0.73 -31.57 -4.94
C LEU A 716 -2.15 -31.67 -4.35
N LEU A 717 -2.94 -30.59 -4.43
CA LEU A 717 -4.30 -30.52 -3.89
C LEU A 717 -5.27 -31.42 -4.66
N ASP A 718 -5.17 -31.52 -5.98
CA ASP A 718 -5.98 -32.41 -6.81
C ASP A 718 -5.79 -33.91 -6.45
N ASN A 719 -4.63 -34.25 -5.96
CA ASN A 719 -4.25 -35.61 -5.62
C ASN A 719 -3.94 -35.79 -4.11
N PHE A 720 -4.44 -34.91 -3.26
CA PHE A 720 -4.00 -34.76 -1.89
C PHE A 720 -4.12 -36.05 -1.06
N ASP A 721 -5.25 -36.72 -1.08
CA ASP A 721 -5.49 -37.92 -0.27
C ASP A 721 -4.51 -39.07 -0.58
N ALA A 722 -4.14 -39.19 -1.86
CA ALA A 722 -3.17 -40.21 -2.29
C ALA A 722 -1.73 -39.83 -1.94
N ARG A 723 -1.43 -38.55 -1.75
CA ARG A 723 -0.07 -38.02 -1.52
C ARG A 723 0.19 -37.61 -0.08
N ALA A 724 -0.82 -37.57 0.79
CA ALA A 724 -0.73 -37.01 2.12
C ALA A 724 0.36 -37.66 3.01
N GLU A 725 0.45 -39.01 3.01
CA GLU A 725 1.47 -39.72 3.79
C GLU A 725 2.90 -39.43 3.28
N ASP A 726 3.11 -39.43 1.96
CA ASP A 726 4.40 -39.08 1.34
C ASP A 726 4.76 -37.62 1.59
N LEU A 727 3.79 -36.72 1.52
CA LEU A 727 3.95 -35.31 1.84
C LEU A 727 4.45 -35.14 3.30
N VAL A 728 3.79 -35.73 4.27
CA VAL A 728 4.17 -35.65 5.68
C VAL A 728 5.60 -36.19 5.89
N ALA A 729 5.91 -37.33 5.30
CA ALA A 729 7.26 -37.92 5.41
C ALA A 729 8.34 -36.99 4.83
N LYS A 730 8.09 -36.33 3.69
CA LYS A 730 9.00 -35.37 3.08
C LYS A 730 9.17 -34.12 3.93
N LEU A 731 8.07 -33.55 4.44
CA LEU A 731 8.10 -32.37 5.31
C LEU A 731 8.91 -32.64 6.59
N GLU A 732 8.69 -33.77 7.23
CA GLU A 732 9.48 -34.21 8.40
C GLU A 732 10.97 -34.40 8.07
N GLY A 733 11.26 -34.92 6.90
CA GLY A 733 12.65 -35.06 6.41
C GLY A 733 13.31 -33.70 6.18
N LEU A 734 12.61 -32.76 5.55
CA LEU A 734 13.07 -31.40 5.31
C LEU A 734 13.27 -30.63 6.62
N ARG A 735 12.30 -30.68 7.53
CA ARG A 735 12.36 -30.02 8.85
C ARG A 735 13.65 -30.41 9.59
N ARG A 736 13.98 -31.70 9.67
CA ARG A 736 15.19 -32.20 10.33
C ARG A 736 16.49 -31.76 9.63
N ARG A 737 16.48 -31.61 8.31
CA ARG A 737 17.67 -31.17 7.53
C ARG A 737 17.89 -29.68 7.63
N ILE A 738 16.83 -28.88 7.60
CA ILE A 738 16.89 -27.41 7.58
C ILE A 738 17.28 -26.85 8.95
N PHE A 739 16.58 -27.25 10.02
CA PHE A 739 16.76 -26.64 11.34
C PHE A 739 17.92 -27.27 12.11
N SER A 740 19.12 -26.88 11.73
CA SER A 740 20.39 -27.29 12.36
C SER A 740 21.30 -26.10 12.61
N ARG A 741 22.16 -26.20 13.62
CA ARG A 741 23.14 -25.16 13.95
C ARG A 741 24.09 -24.85 12.81
N GLY A 742 24.51 -25.88 12.05
CA GLY A 742 25.42 -25.68 10.94
C GLY A 742 24.82 -24.88 9.78
N ASN A 743 23.50 -24.90 9.62
CA ASN A 743 22.81 -24.16 8.54
C ASN A 743 22.35 -22.77 8.98
N CYS A 744 22.40 -22.43 10.28
CA CYS A 744 21.79 -21.24 10.84
C CYS A 744 22.78 -20.10 11.04
N GLU A 745 22.40 -18.93 10.60
CA GLU A 745 22.89 -17.62 11.04
C GLU A 745 21.69 -16.76 11.37
N MET A 746 21.86 -15.74 12.21
CA MET A 746 20.75 -14.86 12.57
C MET A 746 21.17 -13.39 12.57
N SER A 747 20.19 -12.51 12.50
CA SER A 747 20.33 -11.10 12.85
C SER A 747 19.39 -10.71 13.99
N PHE A 748 19.78 -9.69 14.73
CA PHE A 748 18.99 -9.08 15.79
C PHE A 748 19.04 -7.56 15.61
N THR A 749 17.90 -6.92 15.64
CA THR A 749 17.76 -5.46 15.61
C THR A 749 17.09 -5.05 16.91
N GLY A 750 17.72 -4.20 17.69
CA GLY A 750 17.25 -3.77 19.01
C GLY A 750 18.40 -3.39 19.95
N ASP A 751 18.12 -3.22 21.23
CA ASP A 751 19.11 -2.87 22.23
C ASP A 751 19.99 -4.07 22.63
N GLY A 752 21.21 -3.78 23.06
CA GLY A 752 22.13 -4.82 23.52
C GLY A 752 21.68 -5.57 24.78
N THR A 753 20.93 -4.91 25.65
CA THR A 753 20.34 -5.54 26.85
C THR A 753 19.27 -6.57 26.49
N ASP A 754 18.50 -6.28 25.44
CA ASP A 754 17.44 -7.16 24.97
C ASP A 754 18.04 -8.37 24.24
N LEU A 755 19.13 -8.17 23.47
CA LEU A 755 19.92 -9.25 22.92
C LEU A 755 20.50 -10.19 24.00
N ASP A 756 20.96 -9.64 25.12
CA ASP A 756 21.42 -10.45 26.26
C ASP A 756 20.27 -11.25 26.88
N ALA A 757 19.08 -10.69 27.00
CA ALA A 757 17.88 -11.38 27.48
C ALA A 757 17.44 -12.49 26.51
N PHE A 758 17.50 -12.23 25.20
CA PHE A 758 17.28 -13.25 24.16
C PHE A 758 18.24 -14.44 24.32
N TRP A 759 19.57 -14.20 24.41
CA TRP A 759 20.53 -15.28 24.55
C TRP A 759 20.45 -16.05 25.87
N ALA A 760 20.04 -15.39 26.94
CA ALA A 760 19.80 -16.05 28.23
C ALA A 760 18.62 -17.08 28.14
N ALA A 761 17.65 -16.84 27.28
CA ALA A 761 16.50 -17.73 27.05
C ALA A 761 16.74 -18.78 25.95
N ALA A 762 17.70 -18.54 25.06
CA ALA A 762 17.86 -19.27 23.79
C ALA A 762 18.12 -20.80 23.97
N GLY A 763 18.75 -21.23 25.05
CA GLY A 763 19.08 -22.66 25.23
C GLY A 763 19.82 -23.23 24.03
N THR A 764 19.24 -24.25 23.36
CA THR A 764 19.73 -24.83 22.11
C THR A 764 18.99 -24.27 20.87
N LEU A 765 18.05 -23.37 21.04
CA LEU A 765 17.10 -22.92 20.00
C LEU A 765 16.35 -24.09 19.31
N GLY A 766 16.24 -25.24 19.94
CA GLY A 766 15.65 -26.43 19.32
C GLY A 766 16.39 -26.94 18.07
N LEU A 767 17.64 -26.49 17.84
CA LEU A 767 18.44 -26.84 16.68
C LEU A 767 19.24 -28.12 16.93
N SER A 768 19.33 -28.97 15.89
CA SER A 768 20.21 -30.14 15.91
C SER A 768 21.68 -29.73 15.75
N ASP A 769 22.61 -30.53 16.27
CA ASP A 769 24.05 -30.30 16.12
C ASP A 769 24.62 -30.74 14.75
N ALA A 770 23.73 -30.97 13.76
CA ALA A 770 24.20 -31.35 12.42
C ALA A 770 25.08 -30.25 11.80
N PRO A 771 26.16 -30.63 11.13
CA PRO A 771 27.01 -29.66 10.44
C PRO A 771 26.29 -29.02 9.27
N ARG A 772 26.82 -27.90 8.77
CA ARG A 772 26.30 -27.23 7.58
C ARG A 772 26.20 -28.25 6.42
N ALA A 773 25.02 -28.27 5.81
CA ALA A 773 24.82 -29.07 4.62
C ALA A 773 25.74 -28.59 3.49
N THR A 774 26.54 -29.54 2.92
CA THR A 774 27.43 -29.24 1.82
C THR A 774 26.84 -29.85 0.55
N GLY A 775 26.29 -29.00 -0.31
CA GLY A 775 25.80 -29.38 -1.64
C GLY A 775 25.56 -28.12 -2.43
N ALA A 776 25.92 -28.09 -3.70
CA ALA A 776 25.50 -27.02 -4.58
C ALA A 776 24.10 -27.33 -5.09
N LEU A 777 23.17 -26.41 -4.95
CA LEU A 777 21.86 -26.51 -5.59
C LEU A 777 22.07 -26.48 -7.11
N VAL A 778 21.65 -27.56 -7.77
CA VAL A 778 21.73 -27.64 -9.24
C VAL A 778 20.43 -27.02 -9.79
N VAL A 779 20.57 -25.83 -10.34
CA VAL A 779 19.44 -25.10 -10.96
C VAL A 779 19.42 -25.45 -12.45
N PRO A 780 18.25 -25.79 -13.03
CA PRO A 780 18.11 -25.97 -14.48
C PRO A 780 18.50 -24.72 -15.27
N GLU A 781 18.95 -24.90 -16.51
CA GLU A 781 19.33 -23.79 -17.37
C GLU A 781 18.24 -22.74 -17.50
N VAL A 782 18.65 -21.49 -17.53
CA VAL A 782 17.79 -20.33 -17.80
C VAL A 782 17.81 -20.02 -19.30
N GLY A 783 16.73 -19.45 -19.81
CA GLY A 783 16.63 -19.07 -21.24
C GLY A 783 15.45 -18.15 -21.48
N ALA A 784 15.66 -17.16 -22.33
CA ALA A 784 14.64 -16.21 -22.74
C ALA A 784 13.51 -16.92 -23.50
N ARG A 785 12.27 -16.51 -23.21
CA ARG A 785 11.03 -17.04 -23.85
C ARG A 785 9.93 -16.01 -23.78
N ALA A 786 8.89 -16.18 -24.57
CA ALA A 786 7.70 -15.36 -24.55
C ALA A 786 6.51 -16.20 -24.05
N GLU A 787 6.02 -15.92 -22.87
CA GLU A 787 4.97 -16.66 -22.19
C GLU A 787 3.75 -15.77 -21.94
N ALA A 788 2.56 -16.37 -21.93
CA ALA A 788 1.36 -15.70 -21.48
C ALA A 788 0.54 -16.58 -20.53
N PHE A 789 0.00 -15.98 -19.49
CA PHE A 789 -0.83 -16.62 -18.48
C PHE A 789 -2.23 -16.00 -18.51
N VAL A 790 -3.22 -16.80 -18.91
CA VAL A 790 -4.61 -16.37 -18.91
C VAL A 790 -5.14 -16.39 -17.48
N ILE A 791 -5.65 -15.23 -17.07
CA ILE A 791 -6.31 -14.97 -15.78
C ILE A 791 -7.68 -14.34 -16.04
N PRO A 792 -8.63 -14.41 -15.09
CA PRO A 792 -9.92 -13.72 -15.20
C PRO A 792 -9.75 -12.21 -15.02
N SER A 793 -9.46 -11.50 -16.11
CA SER A 793 -9.21 -10.06 -16.12
C SER A 793 -9.65 -9.47 -17.48
N ASN A 794 -10.04 -8.18 -17.46
CA ASN A 794 -10.34 -7.39 -18.66
C ASN A 794 -9.15 -6.53 -19.11
N VAL A 795 -8.04 -6.60 -18.40
CA VAL A 795 -6.80 -5.86 -18.67
C VAL A 795 -5.64 -6.85 -18.72
N CYS A 796 -4.49 -6.40 -19.21
CA CYS A 796 -3.27 -7.17 -19.18
C CYS A 796 -2.15 -6.46 -18.39
N TYR A 797 -1.13 -7.25 -18.07
CA TYR A 797 0.09 -6.87 -17.39
C TYR A 797 1.25 -7.39 -18.21
N VAL A 798 2.03 -6.51 -18.78
CA VAL A 798 3.14 -6.89 -19.68
C VAL A 798 4.46 -6.70 -18.93
N GLY A 799 5.26 -7.75 -18.89
CA GLY A 799 6.65 -7.70 -18.43
C GLY A 799 7.58 -8.07 -19.56
N GLU A 800 8.60 -7.27 -19.81
CA GLU A 800 9.66 -7.56 -20.79
C GLU A 800 11.02 -7.23 -20.19
N GLY A 801 12.03 -8.02 -20.49
CA GLY A 801 13.36 -7.75 -19.94
C GLY A 801 14.50 -8.54 -20.58
N MET A 802 15.71 -8.20 -20.17
CA MET A 802 16.96 -8.81 -20.61
C MET A 802 18.05 -8.69 -19.54
N ALA A 803 19.09 -9.49 -19.66
CA ALA A 803 20.30 -9.27 -18.89
C ALA A 803 21.00 -7.96 -19.37
N GLY A 804 21.25 -7.03 -18.44
CA GLY A 804 21.79 -5.71 -18.76
C GLY A 804 23.28 -5.69 -19.02
N ILE A 805 24.02 -6.62 -18.41
CA ILE A 805 25.49 -6.67 -18.43
C ILE A 805 26.00 -8.12 -18.35
N PRO A 806 27.23 -8.37 -18.77
CA PRO A 806 27.90 -9.66 -18.55
C PRO A 806 28.00 -9.98 -17.05
N ALA A 807 28.02 -11.27 -16.73
CA ALA A 807 28.28 -11.77 -15.38
C ALA A 807 29.54 -11.13 -14.76
N GLY A 808 29.51 -10.79 -13.50
CA GLY A 808 30.63 -10.22 -12.77
C GLY A 808 30.79 -8.70 -12.87
N THR A 809 29.84 -8.00 -13.48
CA THR A 809 29.80 -6.54 -13.51
C THR A 809 28.47 -6.02 -12.98
N SER A 810 28.48 -5.00 -12.11
CA SER A 810 27.25 -4.34 -11.64
C SER A 810 26.82 -3.22 -12.57
N LEU A 811 25.52 -2.95 -12.66
CA LEU A 811 24.99 -1.80 -13.38
C LEU A 811 25.57 -0.50 -12.79
N SER A 812 25.93 0.44 -13.65
CA SER A 812 26.42 1.76 -13.26
C SER A 812 25.28 2.64 -12.71
N GLY A 813 25.64 3.69 -11.97
CA GLY A 813 24.67 4.71 -11.52
C GLY A 813 23.91 5.36 -12.66
N ALA A 814 24.49 5.47 -13.86
CA ALA A 814 23.81 6.02 -15.04
C ALA A 814 22.54 5.24 -15.44
N TRP A 815 22.49 3.92 -15.21
CA TRP A 815 21.26 3.14 -15.45
C TRP A 815 20.11 3.55 -14.55
N ARG A 816 20.39 3.97 -13.32
CA ARG A 816 19.35 4.44 -12.40
C ARG A 816 18.81 5.79 -12.80
N VAL A 817 19.67 6.68 -13.28
CA VAL A 817 19.24 7.96 -13.86
C VAL A 817 18.45 7.73 -15.15
N ALA A 818 18.92 6.82 -16.01
CA ALA A 818 18.19 6.43 -17.22
C ALA A 818 16.82 5.80 -16.91
N ALA A 819 16.70 5.07 -15.82
CA ALA A 819 15.43 4.49 -15.41
C ALA A 819 14.38 5.57 -15.04
N GLN A 820 14.78 6.65 -14.39
CA GLN A 820 13.93 7.80 -14.13
C GLN A 820 13.50 8.49 -15.45
N ALA A 821 14.45 8.77 -16.34
CA ALA A 821 14.16 9.40 -17.62
C ALA A 821 13.24 8.54 -18.50
N LEU A 822 13.53 7.23 -18.62
CA LEU A 822 12.69 6.30 -19.39
C LEU A 822 11.27 6.19 -18.81
N SER A 823 11.13 6.09 -17.50
CA SER A 823 9.82 5.94 -16.85
C SER A 823 8.96 7.19 -17.00
N TYR A 824 9.52 8.37 -16.73
CA TYR A 824 8.72 9.60 -16.60
C TYR A 824 8.73 10.50 -17.82
N ASP A 825 9.79 10.51 -18.66
CA ASP A 825 9.81 11.29 -19.89
C ASP A 825 9.33 10.52 -21.11
N TYR A 826 9.46 9.19 -21.10
CA TYR A 826 9.11 8.37 -22.24
C TYR A 826 7.87 7.51 -21.99
N LEU A 827 7.96 6.53 -21.08
CA LEU A 827 6.89 5.54 -20.90
C LEU A 827 5.60 6.14 -20.33
N TRP A 828 5.72 7.12 -19.45
CA TRP A 828 4.56 7.83 -18.93
C TRP A 828 3.68 8.39 -20.05
N ASN A 829 4.29 9.07 -21.00
CA ASN A 829 3.57 9.64 -22.14
C ASN A 829 3.10 8.59 -23.15
N GLU A 830 3.99 7.65 -23.54
CA GLU A 830 3.70 6.70 -24.60
C GLU A 830 2.76 5.58 -24.15
N VAL A 831 2.98 5.03 -22.95
CA VAL A 831 2.26 3.83 -22.47
C VAL A 831 1.04 4.22 -21.63
N ARG A 832 1.17 5.19 -20.71
CA ARG A 832 0.06 5.59 -19.85
C ARG A 832 -0.86 6.60 -20.58
N VAL A 833 -0.35 7.77 -20.96
CA VAL A 833 -1.19 8.86 -21.51
C VAL A 833 -1.76 8.48 -22.86
N LEU A 834 -0.92 8.06 -23.82
CA LEU A 834 -1.35 7.70 -25.18
C LEU A 834 -1.83 6.25 -25.30
N GLY A 835 -1.30 5.36 -24.46
CA GLY A 835 -1.61 3.92 -24.50
C GLY A 835 -2.77 3.51 -23.64
N GLY A 836 -3.14 4.28 -22.63
CA GLY A 836 -4.26 4.00 -21.73
C GLY A 836 -3.95 3.02 -20.59
N ALA A 837 -2.69 2.61 -20.41
CA ALA A 837 -2.30 1.81 -19.25
C ALA A 837 -2.38 2.66 -17.97
N TYR A 838 -2.80 2.05 -16.87
CA TYR A 838 -2.84 2.76 -15.58
C TYR A 838 -1.45 3.08 -15.02
N GLY A 839 -0.49 2.19 -15.25
CA GLY A 839 0.90 2.39 -14.82
C GLY A 839 1.89 1.73 -15.78
N CYS A 840 3.11 2.25 -15.78
CA CYS A 840 4.21 1.70 -16.56
C CYS A 840 5.56 2.14 -15.98
N GLY A 841 6.62 1.47 -16.36
CA GLY A 841 7.95 1.90 -15.99
C GLY A 841 9.06 1.05 -16.56
N PHE A 842 10.27 1.56 -16.39
CA PHE A 842 11.52 0.85 -16.64
C PHE A 842 12.30 0.76 -15.33
N ARG A 843 12.87 -0.40 -15.06
CA ARG A 843 13.73 -0.59 -13.89
C ARG A 843 14.99 -1.35 -14.23
N CYS A 844 16.05 -1.03 -13.52
CA CYS A 844 17.25 -1.83 -13.46
C CYS A 844 17.40 -2.47 -12.07
N THR A 845 17.46 -3.80 -12.04
CA THR A 845 17.58 -4.49 -10.75
C THR A 845 19.02 -4.48 -10.25
N ALA A 846 19.21 -4.73 -8.95
CA ALA A 846 20.53 -4.88 -8.37
C ALA A 846 21.28 -6.10 -8.95
N ASP A 847 20.54 -7.09 -9.47
CA ASP A 847 21.05 -8.28 -10.14
C ASP A 847 21.29 -8.08 -11.65
N SER A 848 21.35 -6.83 -12.09
CA SER A 848 21.70 -6.44 -13.46
C SER A 848 20.70 -6.82 -14.54
N LEU A 849 19.43 -6.91 -14.21
CA LEU A 849 18.37 -7.03 -15.20
C LEU A 849 17.83 -5.66 -15.58
N LEU A 850 17.52 -5.49 -16.86
CA LEU A 850 16.79 -4.38 -17.43
C LEU A 850 15.36 -4.84 -17.72
N GLN A 851 14.37 -4.16 -17.16
CA GLN A 851 12.98 -4.60 -17.23
C GLN A 851 12.04 -3.44 -17.51
N PHE A 852 11.14 -3.66 -18.47
CA PHE A 852 9.96 -2.84 -18.74
C PHE A 852 8.71 -3.51 -18.20
N TYR A 853 7.73 -2.73 -17.79
CA TYR A 853 6.42 -3.24 -17.40
C TYR A 853 5.29 -2.26 -17.71
N SER A 854 4.09 -2.83 -17.91
CA SER A 854 2.84 -2.10 -17.84
C SER A 854 1.89 -2.73 -16.82
N TYR A 855 1.00 -1.92 -16.28
CA TYR A 855 0.04 -2.28 -15.23
C TYR A 855 -1.35 -1.84 -15.64
N ARG A 856 -2.30 -2.78 -15.60
CA ARG A 856 -3.68 -2.60 -16.07
C ARG A 856 -3.71 -1.95 -17.46
N ASP A 857 -3.13 -2.65 -18.40
CA ASP A 857 -2.95 -2.22 -19.79
C ASP A 857 -4.10 -2.74 -20.67
N PRO A 858 -4.72 -1.93 -21.51
CA PRO A 858 -5.77 -2.38 -22.41
C PRO A 858 -5.27 -3.27 -23.57
N ALA A 859 -3.97 -3.19 -23.94
CA ALA A 859 -3.44 -3.89 -25.11
C ALA A 859 -1.96 -4.28 -24.98
N VAL A 860 -1.59 -5.46 -25.48
CA VAL A 860 -0.22 -6.01 -25.40
C VAL A 860 0.69 -5.43 -26.48
N ASP A 861 0.34 -5.57 -27.77
CA ASP A 861 1.21 -5.26 -28.89
C ASP A 861 1.70 -3.80 -28.95
N PRO A 862 0.81 -2.78 -28.81
CA PRO A 862 1.25 -1.40 -28.87
C PRO A 862 2.24 -1.05 -27.76
N THR A 863 2.08 -1.67 -26.60
CA THR A 863 2.96 -1.45 -25.45
C THR A 863 4.33 -2.07 -25.65
N VAL A 864 4.40 -3.29 -26.16
CA VAL A 864 5.67 -3.95 -26.52
C VAL A 864 6.42 -3.17 -27.61
N GLU A 865 5.73 -2.65 -28.64
CA GLU A 865 6.35 -1.78 -29.63
C GLU A 865 6.94 -0.50 -29.04
N ARG A 866 6.30 0.03 -27.99
CA ARG A 866 6.82 1.22 -27.27
C ARG A 866 8.06 0.87 -26.46
N PHE A 867 8.09 -0.29 -25.80
CA PHE A 867 9.30 -0.77 -25.11
C PHE A 867 10.47 -0.93 -26.08
N GLU A 868 10.27 -1.50 -27.25
CA GLU A 868 11.32 -1.65 -28.29
C GLU A 868 11.87 -0.30 -28.79
N ARG A 869 11.03 0.74 -28.82
CA ARG A 869 11.44 2.09 -29.25
C ARG A 869 12.25 2.85 -28.20
N ALA A 870 12.29 2.39 -26.95
CA ALA A 870 13.01 3.04 -25.85
C ALA A 870 14.50 3.27 -26.14
N ALA A 871 15.18 2.30 -26.77
CA ALA A 871 16.59 2.43 -27.16
C ALA A 871 16.82 3.59 -28.13
N LYS A 872 15.92 3.76 -29.10
CA LYS A 872 15.99 4.89 -30.06
C LYS A 872 15.71 6.21 -29.36
N TRP A 873 14.76 6.24 -28.46
CA TRP A 873 14.42 7.44 -27.70
C TRP A 873 15.61 7.89 -26.84
N ILE A 874 16.21 7.00 -26.05
CA ILE A 874 17.34 7.33 -25.16
C ILE A 874 18.59 7.78 -25.95
N ALA A 875 18.80 7.24 -27.15
CA ALA A 875 19.90 7.69 -28.05
C ALA A 875 19.78 9.15 -28.47
N SER A 876 18.55 9.65 -28.55
CA SER A 876 18.24 11.04 -28.95
C SER A 876 17.87 11.94 -27.76
N TRP A 877 17.85 11.40 -26.52
CA TRP A 877 17.48 12.14 -25.33
C TRP A 877 18.38 13.36 -25.12
N ASN A 878 17.79 14.51 -24.98
CA ASN A 878 18.52 15.78 -24.91
C ASN A 878 17.90 16.73 -23.89
N PRO A 879 17.99 16.39 -22.61
CA PRO A 879 17.46 17.21 -21.53
C PRO A 879 18.24 18.52 -21.40
N THR A 880 17.64 19.53 -20.82
CA THR A 880 18.36 20.68 -20.28
C THR A 880 19.26 20.26 -19.11
N PRO A 881 20.25 21.08 -18.72
CA PRO A 881 21.04 20.78 -17.53
C PRO A 881 20.18 20.62 -16.27
N GLU A 882 19.15 21.43 -16.12
CA GLU A 882 18.20 21.40 -14.99
C GLU A 882 17.38 20.12 -14.98
N GLU A 883 16.91 19.63 -16.12
CA GLU A 883 16.19 18.35 -16.23
C GLU A 883 17.10 17.17 -15.88
N LEU A 884 18.35 17.16 -16.35
CA LEU A 884 19.30 16.12 -15.97
C LEU A 884 19.55 16.11 -14.45
N GLU A 885 19.79 17.30 -13.87
CA GLU A 885 19.93 17.41 -12.41
C GLU A 885 18.71 16.87 -11.69
N GLY A 886 17.49 17.17 -12.16
CA GLY A 886 16.25 16.63 -11.61
C GLY A 886 16.22 15.11 -11.59
N PHE A 887 16.53 14.45 -12.70
CA PHE A 887 16.56 12.98 -12.77
C PHE A 887 17.64 12.37 -11.87
N ILE A 888 18.78 13.02 -11.70
CA ILE A 888 19.81 12.61 -10.77
C ILE A 888 19.29 12.74 -9.34
N VAL A 889 18.67 13.87 -8.99
CA VAL A 889 18.07 14.13 -7.67
C VAL A 889 17.05 13.06 -7.33
N ALA A 890 16.08 12.79 -8.21
CA ALA A 890 15.05 11.78 -8.00
C ALA A 890 15.65 10.36 -7.85
N GLY A 891 16.64 10.02 -8.66
CA GLY A 891 17.33 8.75 -8.54
C GLY A 891 18.06 8.58 -7.21
N VAL A 892 18.76 9.62 -6.74
CA VAL A 892 19.45 9.63 -5.44
C VAL A 892 18.44 9.60 -4.29
N SER A 893 17.35 10.35 -4.38
CA SER A 893 16.26 10.33 -3.40
C SER A 893 15.76 8.91 -3.13
N GLY A 894 15.44 8.16 -4.18
CA GLY A 894 14.99 6.77 -4.04
C GLY A 894 16.01 5.83 -3.39
N MET A 895 17.32 6.13 -3.53
CA MET A 895 18.39 5.38 -2.88
C MET A 895 18.59 5.78 -1.42
N ASP A 896 18.41 7.04 -1.09
CA ASP A 896 18.65 7.64 0.21
C ASP A 896 17.37 7.68 1.09
N ALA A 897 16.22 7.30 0.54
CA ALA A 897 14.95 7.30 1.24
C ALA A 897 15.05 6.60 2.62
N PRO A 898 14.55 7.21 3.68
CA PRO A 898 14.51 6.58 4.99
C PRO A 898 13.60 5.35 4.96
N VAL A 899 13.95 4.37 5.75
CA VAL A 899 13.18 3.14 5.91
C VAL A 899 12.97 2.84 7.39
N LYS A 900 11.85 2.23 7.73
CA LYS A 900 11.52 1.80 9.09
C LYS A 900 12.59 0.88 9.68
N PRO A 901 12.76 0.83 10.99
CA PRO A 901 13.79 0.03 11.66
C PRO A 901 13.80 -1.44 11.22
N ARG A 902 12.63 -2.06 11.12
CA ARG A 902 12.46 -3.43 10.61
C ARG A 902 13.02 -3.59 9.19
N ALA A 903 12.61 -2.71 8.29
CA ALA A 903 13.05 -2.73 6.89
C ALA A 903 14.54 -2.39 6.75
N LEU A 904 15.08 -1.53 7.63
CA LEU A 904 16.50 -1.17 7.67
C LEU A 904 17.37 -2.37 8.07
N GLY A 905 17.01 -3.09 9.13
CA GLY A 905 17.69 -4.32 9.54
C GLY A 905 17.68 -5.37 8.41
N ARG A 906 16.53 -5.58 7.79
CA ARG A 906 16.38 -6.50 6.64
C ARG A 906 17.21 -6.06 5.43
N ARG A 907 17.32 -4.76 5.15
CA ARG A 907 18.18 -4.21 4.08
C ARG A 907 19.65 -4.49 4.34
N LEU A 908 20.11 -4.36 5.57
CA LEU A 908 21.50 -4.68 5.97
C LEU A 908 21.78 -6.18 5.82
N ASP A 909 20.83 -7.05 6.21
CA ASP A 909 20.94 -8.49 6.02
C ASP A 909 21.01 -8.86 4.54
N ALA A 910 20.11 -8.34 3.71
CA ALA A 910 20.10 -8.61 2.28
C ALA A 910 21.39 -8.13 1.60
N ALA A 911 21.90 -6.97 1.98
CA ALA A 911 23.18 -6.44 1.50
C ALA A 911 24.35 -7.38 1.85
N ARG A 912 24.40 -7.84 3.10
CA ARG A 912 25.42 -8.80 3.57
C ARG A 912 25.32 -10.14 2.84
N LEU A 913 24.12 -10.71 2.74
CA LEU A 913 23.88 -12.01 2.11
C LEU A 913 24.16 -11.98 0.59
N SER A 914 23.97 -10.82 -0.05
CA SER A 914 24.29 -10.60 -1.47
C SER A 914 25.72 -10.10 -1.73
N GLY A 915 26.53 -9.86 -0.69
CA GLY A 915 27.87 -9.31 -0.82
C GLY A 915 27.92 -7.83 -1.24
N ARG A 916 26.79 -7.11 -1.15
CA ARG A 916 26.67 -5.67 -1.47
C ARG A 916 27.04 -4.84 -0.25
N THR A 917 28.30 -4.40 -0.21
CA THR A 917 28.86 -3.63 0.93
C THR A 917 28.38 -2.18 0.94
N PRO A 918 28.55 -1.46 2.05
CA PRO A 918 28.32 0.01 2.09
C PRO A 918 29.14 0.77 1.03
N GLU A 919 30.34 0.26 0.68
CA GLU A 919 31.19 0.81 -0.38
C GLU A 919 30.52 0.69 -1.75
N TRP A 920 29.87 -0.43 -2.03
CA TRP A 920 29.09 -0.63 -3.26
C TRP A 920 27.99 0.42 -3.36
N ARG A 921 27.25 0.64 -2.29
CA ARG A 921 26.17 1.64 -2.25
C ARG A 921 26.70 3.05 -2.48
N ARG A 922 27.79 3.44 -1.77
CA ARG A 922 28.43 4.75 -1.96
C ARG A 922 28.95 4.94 -3.39
N ARG A 923 29.52 3.91 -4.00
CA ARG A 923 29.97 3.95 -5.39
C ARG A 923 28.81 4.25 -6.33
N ILE A 924 27.73 3.48 -6.26
CA ILE A 924 26.56 3.69 -7.13
C ILE A 924 26.00 5.11 -6.96
N ARG A 925 25.86 5.59 -5.72
CA ARG A 925 25.42 6.95 -5.45
C ARG A 925 26.35 8.01 -6.09
N THR A 926 27.63 7.84 -5.96
CA THR A 926 28.64 8.73 -6.58
C THR A 926 28.55 8.72 -8.09
N GLU A 927 28.40 7.55 -8.72
CA GLU A 927 28.22 7.41 -10.14
C GLU A 927 26.91 8.10 -10.61
N MET A 928 25.83 8.03 -9.84
CA MET A 928 24.58 8.74 -10.15
C MET A 928 24.81 10.26 -10.15
N LEU A 929 25.44 10.80 -9.10
CA LEU A 929 25.74 12.23 -8.97
C LEU A 929 26.66 12.76 -10.09
N GLN A 930 27.48 11.90 -10.70
CA GLN A 930 28.43 12.26 -11.77
C GLN A 930 27.89 11.94 -13.17
N THR A 931 26.68 11.42 -13.29
CA THR A 931 26.10 11.00 -14.56
C THR A 931 25.92 12.20 -15.50
N THR A 932 26.35 12.02 -16.75
CA THR A 932 26.21 12.99 -17.83
C THR A 932 25.15 12.51 -18.85
N VAL A 933 24.69 13.44 -19.71
CA VAL A 933 23.79 13.10 -20.82
C VAL A 933 24.42 12.05 -21.74
N ASP A 934 25.73 12.15 -22.00
CA ASP A 934 26.45 11.19 -22.86
C ASP A 934 26.52 9.80 -22.22
N ASP A 935 26.66 9.71 -20.90
CA ASP A 935 26.61 8.42 -20.18
C ASP A 935 25.25 7.75 -20.37
N VAL A 936 24.15 8.50 -20.22
CA VAL A 936 22.79 7.99 -20.43
C VAL A 936 22.55 7.59 -21.89
N ARG A 937 22.96 8.41 -22.86
CA ARG A 937 22.84 8.08 -24.30
C ARG A 937 23.62 6.84 -24.68
N ALA A 938 24.79 6.60 -24.07
CA ALA A 938 25.60 5.43 -24.33
C ALA A 938 24.89 4.11 -23.98
N LEU A 939 23.88 4.16 -23.10
CA LEU A 939 23.06 3.01 -22.72
C LEU A 939 22.11 2.54 -23.84
N ALA A 940 21.90 3.35 -24.86
CA ALA A 940 21.10 2.98 -26.04
C ALA A 940 21.63 1.71 -26.73
N GLY A 941 22.95 1.55 -26.80
CA GLY A 941 23.57 0.39 -27.42
C GLY A 941 23.26 -0.95 -26.74
N PRO A 942 23.45 -1.07 -25.42
CA PRO A 942 22.96 -2.22 -24.66
C PRO A 942 21.46 -2.43 -24.76
N LEU A 943 20.65 -1.38 -24.63
CA LEU A 943 19.20 -1.44 -24.66
C LEU A 943 18.62 -1.88 -26.03
N ALA A 944 19.29 -1.53 -27.13
CA ALA A 944 18.90 -1.94 -28.46
C ALA A 944 18.95 -3.47 -28.68
N LYS A 945 19.66 -4.21 -27.82
CA LYS A 945 19.71 -5.67 -27.86
C LYS A 945 18.45 -6.34 -27.31
N LEU A 946 17.52 -5.58 -26.74
CA LEU A 946 16.28 -6.09 -26.16
C LEU A 946 15.50 -6.93 -27.19
N GLY A 947 15.37 -6.47 -28.42
CA GLY A 947 14.67 -7.20 -29.48
C GLY A 947 15.25 -8.59 -29.84
N ASP A 948 16.55 -8.80 -29.60
CA ASP A 948 17.25 -10.05 -29.95
C ASP A 948 17.35 -11.06 -28.81
N ALA A 949 17.32 -10.60 -27.56
CA ALA A 949 17.59 -11.41 -26.36
C ALA A 949 16.56 -11.19 -25.23
N ARG A 950 15.38 -10.74 -25.58
CA ARG A 950 14.30 -10.44 -24.63
C ARG A 950 13.63 -11.67 -24.06
N GLY A 951 13.30 -11.60 -22.79
CA GLY A 951 12.28 -12.45 -22.18
C GLY A 951 11.01 -11.68 -21.99
N MET A 952 9.87 -12.30 -22.19
CA MET A 952 8.57 -11.69 -22.06
C MET A 952 7.62 -12.54 -21.24
N CYS A 953 6.77 -11.89 -20.47
CA CYS A 953 5.66 -12.55 -19.80
C CYS A 953 4.46 -11.62 -19.76
N VAL A 954 3.28 -12.14 -20.13
CA VAL A 954 2.01 -11.43 -20.07
C VAL A 954 1.07 -12.17 -19.12
N PHE A 955 0.45 -11.43 -18.19
CA PHE A 955 -0.74 -11.89 -17.47
C PHE A 955 -1.93 -11.09 -17.99
N GLY A 956 -3.05 -11.73 -18.31
CA GLY A 956 -4.19 -10.96 -18.82
C GLY A 956 -5.40 -11.82 -19.17
N GLY A 957 -6.45 -11.15 -19.60
CA GLY A 957 -7.65 -11.79 -20.09
C GLY A 957 -7.40 -12.54 -21.39
N ARG A 958 -8.20 -13.56 -21.63
CA ARG A 958 -8.09 -14.38 -22.84
C ARG A 958 -8.22 -13.54 -24.10
N GLU A 959 -9.17 -12.61 -24.13
CA GLU A 959 -9.42 -11.73 -25.28
C GLU A 959 -8.21 -10.88 -25.65
N GLN A 960 -7.55 -10.27 -24.65
CA GLN A 960 -6.38 -9.43 -24.87
C GLN A 960 -5.16 -10.23 -25.34
N ILE A 961 -4.97 -11.43 -24.80
CA ILE A 961 -3.88 -12.34 -25.22
C ILE A 961 -4.12 -12.88 -26.63
N GLU A 962 -5.34 -13.31 -26.96
CA GLU A 962 -5.69 -13.83 -28.29
C GLU A 962 -5.72 -12.72 -29.37
N ALA A 963 -6.00 -11.46 -28.98
CA ALA A 963 -5.93 -10.31 -29.88
C ALA A 963 -4.50 -9.89 -30.20
N SER A 964 -3.53 -10.32 -29.39
CA SER A 964 -2.10 -10.06 -29.62
C SER A 964 -1.61 -10.80 -30.86
N GLY A 965 -0.84 -10.10 -31.70
CA GLY A 965 -0.14 -10.67 -32.85
C GLY A 965 1.21 -11.32 -32.50
N LEU A 966 1.59 -11.31 -31.21
CA LEU A 966 2.87 -11.86 -30.75
C LEU A 966 2.79 -13.41 -30.62
N ASP A 967 3.90 -14.06 -30.91
CA ASP A 967 4.04 -15.52 -30.71
C ASP A 967 4.32 -15.81 -29.22
N LEU A 968 3.23 -15.93 -28.44
CA LEU A 968 3.26 -16.18 -27.01
C LEU A 968 2.90 -17.64 -26.71
N ASP A 969 3.70 -18.31 -25.88
CA ASP A 969 3.33 -19.60 -25.29
C ASP A 969 2.26 -19.39 -24.22
N ALA A 970 1.00 -19.37 -24.67
CA ALA A 970 -0.13 -19.03 -23.83
C ALA A 970 -0.71 -20.27 -23.14
N CYS A 971 -0.92 -20.16 -21.83
CA CYS A 971 -1.61 -21.20 -21.06
C CYS A 971 -2.60 -20.62 -20.06
N GLU A 972 -3.65 -21.36 -19.76
CA GLU A 972 -4.59 -21.03 -18.70
C GLU A 972 -3.91 -21.25 -17.34
N LEU A 973 -3.83 -20.20 -16.52
CA LEU A 973 -3.27 -20.29 -15.19
C LEU A 973 -4.38 -20.46 -14.17
N ILE A 974 -5.41 -19.63 -14.26
CA ILE A 974 -6.58 -19.66 -13.37
C ILE A 974 -7.78 -19.94 -14.28
N ALA A 975 -8.31 -21.17 -14.17
CA ALA A 975 -9.49 -21.53 -14.94
C ALA A 975 -10.70 -20.70 -14.48
N SER A 976 -11.38 -20.06 -15.42
CA SER A 976 -12.70 -19.52 -15.13
C SER A 976 -13.59 -20.70 -14.73
N ARG A 977 -13.89 -20.82 -13.44
CA ARG A 977 -14.84 -21.82 -12.95
C ARG A 977 -16.21 -21.42 -13.48
N GLY A 978 -16.67 -22.11 -14.54
CA GLY A 978 -17.95 -21.90 -15.20
C GLY A 978 -19.17 -22.19 -14.33
#